data_db49f00f7103863936529e9e1d17bf09
#
_entry.id   db49f00f7103863936529e9e1d17bf09
#
_cell.length_a   1.000
_cell.length_b   1.000
_cell.length_c   1.000
_cell.angle_alpha   90.00
_cell.angle_beta   90.00
_cell.angle_gamma   90.00
#
_symmetry.space_group_name_H-M   'P 1'
#
loop_
_entity.id
_entity.type
_entity.pdbx_description
1 polymer ?
#
loop_
_entity_poly.entity_id
_entity_poly.type
_entity_poly.pdbx_seq_one_letter_code
_entity_poly.pdbx_strand_id
1 'polypeptide(L)'
;MSLGLMPGAVGAQSVTGTILGTVTDSSGAVVAGAKVTIVNEGTGLARTVTADSNGEYTVPALPTGHYTITSEMTGFKTVALSNIEVGVDQRVRINIKHEIGAMTESVNVTAETPLLQTSSSELGTTVTNQQIEALPLNGRNFVNLTRTIPGVLRGIPGANIDGAGSLAWRASASFSANGQRPRDNNYMLDGVDNNETWLQTVVIFPSVDALDEFKMQTSTYSAEYGRSLGGVVNLQIKSGTNNMRGSGFEFHRNDAFDANNFFNNRAGRAKPDFKQNQFGGTLGGAIFRDKTFFFTDYQGHRETQGQTFLSTVPSLAMRRGDFSEITRPIYDPTTGQPFQGNIIPSGRIDPVARNIVDQLYPEPNTTGTRQASNGQTINNYLINPIKERQDNQFDVKVDHNLSSGSRFFTRYSFQKTHRLQPATLPHGDAGATFGAGDGNIKGQSLAFNHTQSLALNWLNEFRFGWSSIKFLMTPIDYLQNPAQAVGLPGINMNDATSGMTQLAFQNIRNLGANGNQPLITNQNDFQIFDNVTWIKGKHTIKSGGSVTLRSREILNADTIVGNFSFNNNMTSNCAGQPAGCTVNSTTGFDVASFMLGFVNVKSRNLFDATTYTEKRPEYALYVQDDYRLTSRLTMNLGLRWDVYPPWIEVDDRQSNFDETTGRFVVASDDAVIAGVAVGRYLQTYSKRDLGPRFGFAYDLDGSGKTLVRGGFGIFWNFTPGGTSSSKAQNPPFLQSTTINANPTAYGVNNLLRDGLPPPPGVDPNRPSAGSTRSIFDINFRDAYARQWNLNVQRQLFTNYMLEVAYVGSQGRHMILKGDPNQARPVVGVTDSNVNRPYAQLAPALRTIGQVQSKGTLDYHALLVKFQRRFANNFSMLNSYTFGKAIDLNSDNDGTVTLTNVYDPQYNRGPADYDITHTFTSSVIYEIPWAREKVYGGWQMSGIMLVRGGLPLTVTATQGVQSTGTGNRPNRVCDGRISNPTIERWFDT
;
A
#
# COMPACT_ATOMS: atom_id res chain seq x y z
N MET A 1 20.86 28.92 16.58
CA MET A 1 19.60 29.66 16.71
C MET A 1 18.75 28.97 17.78
N SER A 2 18.64 29.59 18.96
CA SER A 2 17.89 29.06 20.10
C SER A 2 16.39 29.19 19.82
N LEU A 3 15.71 28.06 19.61
CA LEU A 3 14.26 28.03 19.61
C LEU A 3 13.78 28.11 21.06
N GLY A 4 13.19 29.24 21.40
CA GLY A 4 12.39 29.37 22.62
C GLY A 4 11.20 28.41 22.59
N LEU A 5 11.18 27.41 23.44
CA LEU A 5 10.07 26.54 23.72
C LEU A 5 8.91 27.37 24.28
N MET A 6 7.97 27.76 23.45
CA MET A 6 6.62 28.08 23.94
C MET A 6 5.93 26.73 24.24
N PRO A 7 5.30 26.52 25.39
CA PRO A 7 4.47 25.36 25.65
C PRO A 7 3.13 25.55 24.90
N GLY A 8 3.15 25.30 23.60
CA GLY A 8 1.93 25.16 22.81
C GLY A 8 1.44 23.72 22.90
N ALA A 9 0.18 23.51 23.24
CA ALA A 9 -0.47 22.22 23.27
C ALA A 9 -0.38 21.56 21.89
N VAL A 10 0.27 20.39 21.84
CA VAL A 10 0.46 19.55 20.64
C VAL A 10 -0.41 18.30 20.81
N GLY A 11 -1.16 17.87 19.86
CA GLY A 11 -2.27 16.94 20.13
C GLY A 11 -2.39 15.61 19.32
N ALA A 12 -3.09 14.62 19.81
CA ALA A 12 -3.06 13.20 19.44
C ALA A 12 -4.39 12.55 19.00
N GLN A 13 -4.31 11.37 18.37
CA GLN A 13 -5.41 10.56 17.83
C GLN A 13 -5.91 9.51 18.83
N SER A 14 -7.23 9.25 18.92
CA SER A 14 -7.82 8.42 19.99
C SER A 14 -8.00 6.94 19.62
N VAL A 15 -7.60 6.04 20.51
CA VAL A 15 -7.93 4.60 20.52
C VAL A 15 -8.94 4.25 21.63
N THR A 16 -9.59 5.26 22.18
CA THR A 16 -10.51 5.18 23.30
C THR A 16 -11.92 5.50 22.84
N GLY A 17 -12.92 5.01 23.54
CA GLY A 17 -14.31 5.37 23.31
C GLY A 17 -14.84 6.43 24.27
N THR A 18 -16.08 6.80 24.11
CA THR A 18 -16.79 7.78 24.95
C THR A 18 -18.16 7.24 25.30
N ILE A 19 -18.55 7.31 26.57
CA ILE A 19 -19.93 7.13 27.02
C ILE A 19 -20.52 8.51 27.31
N LEU A 20 -21.73 8.76 26.80
CA LEU A 20 -22.47 10.01 27.00
C LEU A 20 -23.97 9.72 27.12
N GLY A 21 -24.73 10.65 27.66
CA GLY A 21 -26.17 10.45 27.78
C GLY A 21 -26.84 11.55 28.56
N THR A 22 -28.17 11.39 28.75
CA THR A 22 -29.02 12.30 29.53
C THR A 22 -29.61 11.54 30.71
N VAL A 23 -29.61 12.17 31.86
CA VAL A 23 -30.30 11.65 33.06
C VAL A 23 -31.64 12.34 33.17
N THR A 24 -32.73 11.55 33.23
CA THR A 24 -34.11 12.01 33.34
C THR A 24 -34.88 11.30 34.45
N ASP A 25 -35.95 11.84 34.92
CA ASP A 25 -36.91 11.12 35.78
C ASP A 25 -37.96 10.35 34.99
N SER A 26 -38.91 9.74 35.68
CA SER A 26 -40.00 8.98 35.07
C SER A 26 -40.95 9.81 34.20
N SER A 27 -41.02 11.12 34.41
CA SER A 27 -41.83 12.07 33.62
C SER A 27 -41.09 12.57 32.36
N GLY A 28 -39.79 12.32 32.26
CA GLY A 28 -38.91 12.84 31.23
C GLY A 28 -38.28 14.21 31.59
N ALA A 29 -38.46 14.72 32.80
CA ALA A 29 -37.77 15.91 33.28
C ALA A 29 -36.28 15.60 33.57
N VAL A 30 -35.39 16.56 33.28
CA VAL A 30 -33.92 16.35 33.47
C VAL A 30 -33.56 16.31 34.95
N VAL A 31 -32.67 15.43 35.33
CA VAL A 31 -32.14 15.26 36.70
C VAL A 31 -30.73 15.83 36.72
N ALA A 32 -30.63 17.15 36.96
CA ALA A 32 -29.35 17.84 37.09
C ALA A 32 -28.65 17.43 38.38
N GLY A 33 -27.35 17.33 38.35
CA GLY A 33 -26.52 17.00 39.52
C GLY A 33 -26.48 15.52 39.89
N ALA A 34 -27.11 14.63 39.10
CA ALA A 34 -26.98 13.18 39.26
C ALA A 34 -25.51 12.75 39.14
N LYS A 35 -25.04 11.97 40.10
CA LYS A 35 -23.69 11.39 40.09
C LYS A 35 -23.70 10.12 39.23
N VAL A 36 -22.90 10.10 38.17
CA VAL A 36 -22.78 8.98 37.25
C VAL A 36 -21.38 8.35 37.37
N THR A 37 -21.32 7.12 37.85
CA THR A 37 -20.09 6.35 38.00
C THR A 37 -20.06 5.24 36.94
N ILE A 38 -18.96 5.17 36.18
CA ILE A 38 -18.74 4.19 35.10
C ILE A 38 -17.56 3.34 35.51
N VAL A 39 -17.74 2.01 35.53
CA VAL A 39 -16.73 1.04 35.93
C VAL A 39 -16.47 0.04 34.81
N ASN A 40 -15.21 -0.10 34.41
CA ASN A 40 -14.78 -1.15 33.47
C ASN A 40 -14.81 -2.51 34.18
N GLU A 41 -15.59 -3.45 33.68
CA GLU A 41 -15.82 -4.77 34.31
C GLU A 41 -14.55 -5.65 34.29
N GLY A 42 -13.68 -5.47 33.31
CA GLY A 42 -12.45 -6.25 33.18
C GLY A 42 -11.29 -5.77 34.06
N THR A 43 -11.20 -4.46 34.31
CA THR A 43 -10.03 -3.84 34.97
C THR A 43 -10.36 -3.15 36.28
N GLY A 44 -11.65 -2.98 36.64
CA GLY A 44 -12.07 -2.24 37.82
C GLY A 44 -11.87 -0.70 37.70
N LEU A 45 -11.39 -0.17 36.53
CA LEU A 45 -11.20 1.26 36.36
C LEU A 45 -12.54 1.99 36.49
N ALA A 46 -12.66 2.87 37.50
CA ALA A 46 -13.86 3.64 37.78
C ALA A 46 -13.65 5.11 37.39
N ARG A 47 -14.67 5.71 36.75
CA ARG A 47 -14.75 7.14 36.48
C ARG A 47 -16.09 7.69 36.92
N THR A 48 -16.06 8.84 37.60
CA THR A 48 -17.26 9.50 38.10
C THR A 48 -17.37 10.89 37.51
N VAL A 49 -18.56 11.24 37.01
CA VAL A 49 -18.92 12.57 36.53
C VAL A 49 -20.26 12.97 37.13
N THR A 50 -20.58 14.26 37.04
CA THR A 50 -21.87 14.80 37.49
C THR A 50 -22.64 15.31 36.26
N ALA A 51 -23.91 14.96 36.15
CA ALA A 51 -24.79 15.48 35.11
C ALA A 51 -24.96 17.01 35.23
N ASP A 52 -24.89 17.72 34.12
CA ASP A 52 -24.96 19.17 34.05
C ASP A 52 -26.41 19.68 34.27
N SER A 53 -26.65 21.00 34.15
CA SER A 53 -27.96 21.64 34.28
C SER A 53 -29.00 21.15 33.27
N ASN A 54 -28.58 20.51 32.17
CA ASN A 54 -29.45 19.89 31.16
C ASN A 54 -29.59 18.37 31.38
N GLY A 55 -29.09 17.84 32.47
CA GLY A 55 -29.04 16.41 32.74
C GLY A 55 -28.01 15.63 31.90
N GLU A 56 -27.15 16.32 31.14
CA GLU A 56 -26.18 15.69 30.26
C GLU A 56 -24.94 15.24 31.02
N TYR A 57 -24.41 14.08 30.66
CA TYR A 57 -23.11 13.59 31.14
C TYR A 57 -22.28 13.04 29.98
N THR A 58 -20.97 13.20 30.05
CA THR A 58 -20.01 12.69 29.07
C THR A 58 -18.75 12.21 29.76
N VAL A 59 -18.31 10.98 29.47
CA VAL A 59 -17.07 10.38 29.97
C VAL A 59 -16.23 9.98 28.77
N PRO A 60 -15.28 10.80 28.34
CA PRO A 60 -14.39 10.52 27.22
C PRO A 60 -13.21 9.63 27.61
N ALA A 61 -12.47 9.19 26.60
CA ALA A 61 -11.21 8.42 26.69
C ALA A 61 -11.31 7.17 27.57
N LEU A 62 -12.41 6.44 27.40
CA LEU A 62 -12.58 5.11 28.01
C LEU A 62 -11.86 4.05 27.19
N PRO A 63 -11.07 3.15 27.82
CA PRO A 63 -10.59 1.94 27.17
C PRO A 63 -11.71 1.15 26.49
N THR A 64 -11.37 0.35 25.49
CA THR A 64 -12.32 -0.65 24.98
C THR A 64 -12.69 -1.65 26.07
N GLY A 65 -13.89 -2.19 26.00
CA GLY A 65 -14.37 -3.21 26.93
C GLY A 65 -15.82 -3.04 27.38
N HIS A 66 -16.22 -3.83 28.36
CA HIS A 66 -17.55 -3.81 28.95
C HIS A 66 -17.58 -2.96 30.21
N TYR A 67 -18.67 -2.21 30.36
CA TYR A 67 -18.82 -1.22 31.42
C TYR A 67 -20.16 -1.39 32.14
N THR A 68 -20.11 -1.12 33.45
CA THR A 68 -21.29 -0.91 34.29
C THR A 68 -21.41 0.57 34.63
N ILE A 69 -22.59 1.16 34.41
CA ILE A 69 -22.91 2.55 34.76
C ILE A 69 -23.83 2.53 35.99
N THR A 70 -23.46 3.25 37.03
CA THR A 70 -24.30 3.49 38.20
C THR A 70 -24.64 4.96 38.30
N SER A 71 -25.92 5.30 38.42
CA SER A 71 -26.38 6.68 38.61
C SER A 71 -27.11 6.84 39.93
N GLU A 72 -26.70 7.84 40.69
CA GLU A 72 -27.16 8.13 42.05
C GLU A 72 -27.66 9.59 42.15
N MET A 73 -28.83 9.78 42.72
CA MET A 73 -29.39 11.12 43.06
C MET A 73 -30.28 11.04 44.25
N THR A 74 -30.18 12.03 45.16
CA THR A 74 -31.02 12.12 46.38
C THR A 74 -32.48 12.20 46.02
N GLY A 75 -33.32 11.35 46.59
CA GLY A 75 -34.77 11.27 46.31
C GLY A 75 -35.13 10.31 45.16
N PHE A 76 -34.16 9.66 44.53
CA PHE A 76 -34.36 8.69 43.49
C PHE A 76 -33.71 7.35 43.83
N LYS A 77 -34.24 6.27 43.26
CA LYS A 77 -33.62 4.96 43.31
C LYS A 77 -32.30 4.98 42.53
N THR A 78 -31.30 4.24 43.02
CA THR A 78 -30.04 4.01 42.27
C THR A 78 -30.33 3.19 41.01
N VAL A 79 -29.83 3.65 39.87
CA VAL A 79 -29.91 2.93 38.57
C VAL A 79 -28.56 2.32 38.25
N ALA A 80 -28.50 1.02 38.03
CA ALA A 80 -27.33 0.31 37.54
C ALA A 80 -27.59 -0.36 36.20
N LEU A 81 -26.78 0.00 35.18
CA LEU A 81 -26.84 -0.52 33.81
C LEU A 81 -25.55 -1.27 33.52
N SER A 82 -25.62 -2.59 33.29
CA SER A 82 -24.44 -3.43 33.05
C SER A 82 -24.32 -3.89 31.60
N ASN A 83 -23.15 -4.43 31.25
CA ASN A 83 -22.82 -4.99 29.92
C ASN A 83 -22.86 -3.97 28.78
N ILE A 84 -22.41 -2.74 29.02
CA ILE A 84 -22.31 -1.70 27.99
C ILE A 84 -20.97 -1.84 27.31
N GLU A 85 -20.98 -2.23 26.03
CA GLU A 85 -19.77 -2.38 25.20
C GLU A 85 -19.32 -1.03 24.66
N VAL A 86 -18.04 -0.72 24.81
CA VAL A 86 -17.38 0.49 24.29
C VAL A 86 -16.19 0.06 23.41
N GLY A 87 -16.28 0.36 22.12
CA GLY A 87 -15.25 0.06 21.14
C GLY A 87 -14.37 1.26 20.81
N VAL A 88 -13.36 0.99 19.94
CA VAL A 88 -12.40 1.99 19.44
C VAL A 88 -13.13 3.16 18.78
N ASP A 89 -12.83 4.36 19.23
CA ASP A 89 -13.39 5.62 18.71
C ASP A 89 -14.92 5.56 18.60
N GLN A 90 -15.56 4.84 19.52
CA GLN A 90 -17.01 4.69 19.56
C GLN A 90 -17.61 5.71 20.55
N ARG A 91 -18.76 6.29 20.18
CA ARG A 91 -19.54 7.17 21.03
C ARG A 91 -20.86 6.50 21.41
N VAL A 92 -20.90 5.95 22.59
CA VAL A 92 -22.05 5.18 23.10
C VAL A 92 -22.95 6.10 23.89
N ARG A 93 -24.17 6.35 23.38
CA ARG A 93 -25.16 7.15 24.10
C ARG A 93 -26.06 6.25 24.95
N ILE A 94 -26.00 6.43 26.27
CA ILE A 94 -26.82 5.73 27.25
C ILE A 94 -27.64 6.76 28.03
N ASN A 95 -28.93 6.82 27.82
CA ASN A 95 -29.82 7.67 28.59
C ASN A 95 -30.28 6.90 29.83
N ILE A 96 -30.25 7.58 30.99
CA ILE A 96 -30.56 6.99 32.30
C ILE A 96 -31.88 7.56 32.77
N LYS A 97 -32.80 6.68 33.18
CA LYS A 97 -34.12 7.08 33.70
C LYS A 97 -34.21 6.69 35.15
N HIS A 98 -34.38 7.71 36.05
CA HIS A 98 -34.57 7.53 37.46
C HIS A 98 -36.02 7.37 37.82
N GLU A 99 -36.30 6.50 38.82
CA GLU A 99 -37.58 6.39 39.50
C GLU A 99 -37.48 7.05 40.89
N ILE A 100 -38.54 7.73 41.31
CA ILE A 100 -38.63 8.29 42.68
C ILE A 100 -38.60 7.14 43.70
N GLY A 101 -37.78 7.27 44.73
CA GLY A 101 -37.64 6.27 45.77
C GLY A 101 -36.41 6.50 46.66
N ALA A 102 -36.14 5.60 47.61
CA ALA A 102 -34.96 5.69 48.45
C ALA A 102 -33.70 5.30 47.64
N MET A 103 -32.62 6.00 47.87
CA MET A 103 -31.32 5.75 47.22
C MET A 103 -30.74 4.35 47.56
N THR A 104 -31.23 3.71 48.64
CA THR A 104 -30.90 2.34 49.01
C THR A 104 -31.62 1.29 48.14
N GLU A 105 -32.64 1.67 47.39
CA GLU A 105 -33.29 0.82 46.40
C GLU A 105 -32.53 0.91 45.07
N SER A 106 -32.27 -0.24 44.43
CA SER A 106 -31.57 -0.26 43.11
C SER A 106 -32.44 -0.88 42.04
N VAL A 107 -32.39 -0.30 40.85
CA VAL A 107 -32.95 -0.83 39.61
C VAL A 107 -31.78 -1.33 38.77
N ASN A 108 -31.63 -2.64 38.68
CA ASN A 108 -30.59 -3.26 37.85
C ASN A 108 -31.16 -3.67 36.48
N VAL A 109 -30.57 -3.17 35.41
CA VAL A 109 -30.97 -3.46 34.04
C VAL A 109 -29.74 -3.86 33.22
N THR A 110 -29.81 -5.00 32.56
CA THR A 110 -28.83 -5.31 31.52
C THR A 110 -29.12 -4.41 30.33
N ALA A 111 -28.23 -3.45 30.06
CA ALA A 111 -28.40 -2.53 28.96
C ALA A 111 -27.87 -3.14 27.66
N GLU A 112 -28.63 -2.99 26.58
CA GLU A 112 -28.08 -3.27 25.25
C GLU A 112 -27.44 -1.98 24.71
N THR A 113 -26.19 -2.05 24.28
CA THR A 113 -25.52 -0.94 23.63
C THR A 113 -26.29 -0.56 22.36
N PRO A 114 -26.63 0.73 22.14
CA PRO A 114 -27.40 1.14 20.97
C PRO A 114 -26.72 0.71 19.64
N LEU A 115 -27.50 0.24 18.67
CA LEU A 115 -27.02 -0.16 17.35
C LEU A 115 -26.57 1.03 16.52
N LEU A 116 -27.21 2.19 16.72
CA LEU A 116 -27.00 3.38 15.91
C LEU A 116 -26.18 4.41 16.68
N GLN A 117 -25.24 5.05 15.96
CA GLN A 117 -24.41 6.12 16.52
C GLN A 117 -25.06 7.49 16.31
N THR A 118 -25.77 7.97 17.31
CA THR A 118 -26.54 9.23 17.25
C THR A 118 -25.68 10.50 17.36
N SER A 119 -24.39 10.38 17.62
CA SER A 119 -23.49 11.50 17.92
C SER A 119 -22.32 11.67 16.93
N SER A 120 -22.29 10.90 15.86
CA SER A 120 -21.23 10.95 14.84
C SER A 120 -21.79 10.92 13.43
N SER A 121 -21.25 11.78 12.57
CA SER A 121 -21.57 11.85 11.13
C SER A 121 -20.68 11.00 10.26
N GLU A 122 -19.62 10.40 10.81
CA GLU A 122 -18.65 9.62 10.07
C GLU A 122 -19.24 8.32 9.49
N LEU A 123 -18.78 7.93 8.32
CA LEU A 123 -19.01 6.60 7.78
C LEU A 123 -17.86 5.69 8.17
N GLY A 124 -18.18 4.58 8.81
CA GLY A 124 -17.21 3.59 9.23
C GLY A 124 -17.87 2.31 9.73
N THR A 125 -17.05 1.32 9.93
CA THR A 125 -17.47 0.03 10.50
C THR A 125 -16.41 -0.45 11.48
N THR A 126 -16.83 -0.84 12.67
CA THR A 126 -15.99 -1.56 13.62
C THR A 126 -16.10 -3.05 13.35
N VAL A 127 -14.96 -3.71 13.22
CA VAL A 127 -14.85 -5.16 13.14
C VAL A 127 -14.45 -5.65 14.52
N THR A 128 -15.35 -6.39 15.14
CA THR A 128 -15.21 -6.85 16.53
C THR A 128 -14.26 -8.03 16.64
N ASN A 129 -13.74 -8.29 17.85
CA ASN A 129 -12.91 -9.45 18.17
C ASN A 129 -13.55 -10.77 17.69
N GLN A 130 -14.85 -10.97 17.92
CA GLN A 130 -15.57 -12.16 17.47
C GLN A 130 -15.51 -12.33 15.93
N GLN A 131 -15.63 -11.24 15.17
CA GLN A 131 -15.52 -11.31 13.70
C GLN A 131 -14.09 -11.59 13.27
N ILE A 132 -13.10 -11.01 13.96
CA ILE A 132 -11.68 -11.19 13.68
C ILE A 132 -11.26 -12.66 13.88
N GLU A 133 -11.69 -13.27 14.97
CA GLU A 133 -11.31 -14.64 15.34
C GLU A 133 -12.12 -15.71 14.60
N ALA A 134 -13.43 -15.49 14.40
CA ALA A 134 -14.33 -16.49 13.88
C ALA A 134 -14.40 -16.57 12.35
N LEU A 135 -14.15 -15.47 11.62
CA LEU A 135 -14.28 -15.46 10.16
C LEU A 135 -13.06 -16.09 9.48
N PRO A 136 -13.26 -16.89 8.41
CA PRO A 136 -12.16 -17.54 7.71
C PRO A 136 -11.33 -16.52 6.92
N LEU A 137 -10.08 -16.34 7.32
CA LEU A 137 -9.15 -15.41 6.69
C LEU A 137 -8.03 -16.17 5.99
N ASN A 138 -7.91 -16.01 4.68
CA ASN A 138 -6.79 -16.58 3.95
C ASN A 138 -5.47 -15.91 4.40
N GLY A 139 -4.53 -16.73 4.90
CA GLY A 139 -3.26 -16.26 5.45
C GLY A 139 -3.41 -15.46 6.76
N ARG A 140 -4.56 -15.52 7.45
CA ARG A 140 -4.83 -14.80 8.70
C ARG A 140 -4.49 -13.31 8.63
N ASN A 141 -4.85 -12.69 7.50
CA ASN A 141 -4.61 -11.28 7.25
C ASN A 141 -5.87 -10.46 7.54
N PHE A 142 -5.83 -9.63 8.58
CA PHE A 142 -6.96 -8.77 9.00
C PHE A 142 -7.45 -7.83 7.88
N VAL A 143 -6.58 -7.43 6.94
CA VAL A 143 -6.97 -6.57 5.81
C VAL A 143 -8.07 -7.22 4.95
N ASN A 144 -8.17 -8.55 4.93
CA ASN A 144 -9.26 -9.21 4.22
C ASN A 144 -10.64 -8.90 4.81
N LEU A 145 -10.72 -8.58 6.11
CA LEU A 145 -11.97 -8.15 6.76
C LEU A 145 -12.41 -6.76 6.31
N THR A 146 -11.50 -5.88 5.89
CA THR A 146 -11.88 -4.56 5.38
C THR A 146 -12.80 -4.65 4.16
N ARG A 147 -12.69 -5.75 3.39
CA ARG A 147 -13.53 -6.01 2.20
C ARG A 147 -14.98 -6.36 2.55
N THR A 148 -15.31 -6.61 3.82
CA THR A 148 -16.70 -6.78 4.27
C THR A 148 -17.39 -5.44 4.50
N ILE A 149 -16.65 -4.33 4.46
CA ILE A 149 -17.14 -2.98 4.72
C ILE A 149 -17.63 -2.35 3.41
N PRO A 150 -18.83 -1.73 3.38
CA PRO A 150 -19.32 -1.07 2.18
C PRO A 150 -18.37 0.03 1.68
N GLY A 151 -18.20 0.16 0.37
CA GLY A 151 -17.30 1.13 -0.25
C GLY A 151 -15.82 0.75 -0.23
N VAL A 152 -15.47 -0.42 0.32
CA VAL A 152 -14.09 -0.94 0.31
C VAL A 152 -13.95 -2.03 -0.73
N LEU A 153 -13.05 -1.80 -1.69
CA LEU A 153 -12.79 -2.68 -2.81
C LEU A 153 -11.35 -3.20 -2.73
N ARG A 154 -11.07 -4.30 -3.43
CA ARG A 154 -9.70 -4.76 -3.61
C ARG A 154 -8.88 -3.67 -4.31
N GLY A 155 -7.61 -3.54 -3.95
CA GLY A 155 -6.65 -2.69 -4.66
C GLY A 155 -6.28 -3.20 -6.05
N ILE A 156 -5.36 -2.52 -6.71
CA ILE A 156 -4.92 -2.82 -8.08
C ILE A 156 -4.33 -4.23 -8.12
N PRO A 157 -4.85 -5.14 -8.98
CA PRO A 157 -4.33 -6.49 -9.11
C PRO A 157 -2.89 -6.49 -9.61
N GLY A 158 -2.05 -7.30 -8.97
CA GLY A 158 -0.64 -7.39 -9.34
C GLY A 158 0.22 -6.20 -8.88
N ALA A 159 -0.36 -5.19 -8.24
CA ALA A 159 0.41 -4.13 -7.61
C ALA A 159 1.27 -4.66 -6.46
N ASN A 160 2.42 -4.02 -6.23
CA ASN A 160 3.38 -4.43 -5.20
C ASN A 160 2.78 -4.54 -3.80
N ILE A 161 1.76 -3.73 -3.50
CA ILE A 161 1.05 -3.74 -2.22
C ILE A 161 -0.11 -4.74 -2.16
N ASP A 162 -0.49 -5.36 -3.28
CA ASP A 162 -1.61 -6.31 -3.34
C ASP A 162 -1.25 -7.72 -2.84
N GLY A 163 0.01 -7.99 -2.56
CA GLY A 163 0.47 -9.33 -2.16
C GLY A 163 0.64 -10.31 -3.32
N ALA A 164 0.13 -9.99 -4.50
CA ALA A 164 0.29 -10.76 -5.73
C ALA A 164 1.47 -10.30 -6.58
N GLY A 165 1.93 -9.08 -6.37
CA GLY A 165 3.10 -8.52 -7.04
C GLY A 165 4.40 -9.00 -6.39
N SER A 166 5.44 -8.66 -7.03
CA SER A 166 6.80 -9.08 -6.74
C SER A 166 7.41 -8.48 -5.48
N LEU A 167 6.95 -7.30 -5.06
CA LEU A 167 7.29 -6.71 -3.75
C LEU A 167 6.33 -7.17 -2.63
N ALA A 168 5.53 -8.17 -2.86
CA ALA A 168 4.64 -8.79 -1.89
C ALA A 168 5.38 -9.67 -0.89
N TRP A 169 6.21 -9.09 -0.11
CA TRP A 169 7.07 -9.77 0.86
C TRP A 169 6.36 -10.08 2.14
N ARG A 170 5.26 -9.36 2.39
CA ARG A 170 4.37 -9.54 3.52
C ARG A 170 2.95 -9.77 3.03
N ALA A 171 2.02 -9.86 3.94
CA ALA A 171 0.61 -9.89 3.62
C ALA A 171 0.19 -8.62 2.87
N SER A 172 -0.80 -8.73 2.00
CA SER A 172 -1.35 -7.59 1.27
C SER A 172 -2.02 -6.59 2.20
N ALA A 173 -1.75 -5.31 2.00
CA ALA A 173 -2.44 -4.20 2.64
C ALA A 173 -3.27 -3.37 1.64
N SER A 174 -3.41 -3.81 0.40
CA SER A 174 -4.01 -3.03 -0.67
C SER A 174 -5.53 -3.13 -0.69
N PHE A 175 -6.19 -2.00 -0.49
CA PHE A 175 -7.61 -1.81 -0.76
C PHE A 175 -7.89 -0.37 -1.17
N SER A 176 -8.94 -0.15 -1.95
CA SER A 176 -9.50 1.17 -2.26
C SER A 176 -10.68 1.44 -1.33
N ALA A 177 -10.70 2.58 -0.67
CA ALA A 177 -11.81 3.03 0.14
C ALA A 177 -12.51 4.20 -0.56
N ASN A 178 -13.82 4.07 -0.81
CA ASN A 178 -14.64 5.06 -1.49
C ASN A 178 -13.97 5.64 -2.76
N GLY A 179 -13.46 4.75 -3.60
CA GLY A 179 -12.86 5.06 -4.89
C GLY A 179 -11.49 5.73 -4.84
N GLN A 180 -10.93 5.99 -3.67
CA GLN A 180 -9.58 6.55 -3.55
C GLN A 180 -8.51 5.49 -3.83
N ARG A 181 -7.31 5.94 -4.22
CA ARG A 181 -6.20 5.05 -4.56
C ARG A 181 -5.81 4.15 -3.40
N PRO A 182 -5.40 2.91 -3.66
CA PRO A 182 -5.04 1.97 -2.58
C PRO A 182 -3.91 2.42 -1.65
N ARG A 183 -3.05 3.33 -2.10
CA ARG A 183 -1.96 3.89 -1.29
C ARG A 183 -2.36 5.12 -0.48
N ASP A 184 -3.59 5.60 -0.60
CA ASP A 184 -4.08 6.79 0.09
C ASP A 184 -4.73 6.49 1.46
N ASN A 185 -4.57 5.26 1.96
CA ASN A 185 -5.07 4.84 3.27
C ASN A 185 -4.07 5.15 4.38
N ASN A 186 -4.57 5.32 5.60
CA ASN A 186 -3.78 5.50 6.81
C ASN A 186 -4.03 4.34 7.78
N TYR A 187 -2.96 3.69 8.22
CA TYR A 187 -2.99 2.59 9.19
C TYR A 187 -2.42 3.07 10.52
N MET A 188 -3.17 2.86 11.58
CA MET A 188 -2.80 3.22 12.95
C MET A 188 -2.81 1.97 13.81
N LEU A 189 -1.83 1.82 14.71
CA LEU A 189 -1.76 0.74 15.67
C LEU A 189 -1.62 1.30 17.09
N ASP A 190 -2.63 1.08 17.94
CA ASP A 190 -2.74 1.70 19.27
C ASP A 190 -2.53 3.23 19.24
N GLY A 191 -3.05 3.89 18.20
CA GLY A 191 -3.04 5.34 18.03
C GLY A 191 -1.73 5.95 17.55
N VAL A 192 -0.75 5.16 17.15
CA VAL A 192 0.45 5.64 16.47
C VAL A 192 0.46 5.20 15.00
N ASP A 193 1.11 5.99 14.16
CA ASP A 193 1.24 5.73 12.72
C ASP A 193 1.98 4.40 12.50
N ASN A 194 1.38 3.51 11.72
CA ASN A 194 1.90 2.20 11.37
C ASN A 194 2.17 2.08 9.85
N ASN A 195 2.53 3.20 9.20
CA ASN A 195 2.72 3.24 7.76
C ASN A 195 4.19 3.20 7.37
N GLU A 196 4.51 2.37 6.40
CA GLU A 196 5.74 2.40 5.66
C GLU A 196 5.60 3.40 4.51
N THR A 197 6.51 4.38 4.38
CA THR A 197 6.30 5.57 3.53
C THR A 197 6.77 5.41 2.09
N TRP A 198 7.51 4.36 1.75
CA TRP A 198 8.02 4.18 0.40
C TRP A 198 6.98 3.51 -0.51
N LEU A 199 6.45 2.36 -0.10
CA LEU A 199 5.37 1.64 -0.79
C LEU A 199 3.97 1.96 -0.25
N GLN A 200 3.89 2.70 0.87
CA GLN A 200 2.67 3.00 1.62
C GLN A 200 1.90 1.74 2.06
N THR A 201 2.63 0.82 2.63
CA THR A 201 2.13 -0.37 3.30
C THR A 201 2.17 -0.20 4.83
N VAL A 202 2.18 -1.27 5.60
CA VAL A 202 2.21 -1.23 7.05
C VAL A 202 3.58 -1.66 7.61
N VAL A 203 3.99 -1.07 8.73
CA VAL A 203 5.23 -1.43 9.45
C VAL A 203 5.05 -2.76 10.18
N ILE A 204 3.97 -2.90 10.94
CA ILE A 204 3.61 -4.10 11.70
C ILE A 204 2.28 -4.65 11.20
N PHE A 205 2.24 -5.93 10.84
CA PHE A 205 1.00 -6.69 10.64
C PHE A 205 0.69 -7.44 11.93
N PRO A 206 -0.19 -6.94 12.81
CA PRO A 206 -0.48 -7.61 14.06
C PRO A 206 -1.13 -8.98 13.83
N SER A 207 -0.87 -9.91 14.75
CA SER A 207 -1.56 -11.20 14.80
C SER A 207 -3.06 -10.98 14.93
N VAL A 208 -3.85 -11.79 14.24
CA VAL A 208 -5.31 -11.79 14.36
C VAL A 208 -5.74 -12.02 15.80
N ASP A 209 -5.05 -12.92 16.54
CA ASP A 209 -5.37 -13.24 17.92
C ASP A 209 -4.95 -12.15 18.92
N ALA A 210 -4.01 -11.27 18.52
CA ALA A 210 -3.61 -10.11 19.31
C ALA A 210 -4.56 -8.93 19.16
N LEU A 211 -5.35 -8.87 18.09
CA LEU A 211 -6.27 -7.76 17.84
C LEU A 211 -7.50 -7.88 18.76
N ASP A 212 -7.81 -6.79 19.47
CA ASP A 212 -9.06 -6.62 20.21
C ASP A 212 -10.19 -6.29 19.22
N GLU A 213 -10.01 -5.23 18.47
CA GLU A 213 -10.90 -4.81 17.41
C GLU A 213 -10.17 -3.87 16.44
N PHE A 214 -10.77 -3.58 15.31
CA PHE A 214 -10.36 -2.43 14.52
C PHE A 214 -11.55 -1.67 13.95
N LYS A 215 -11.41 -0.35 13.88
CA LYS A 215 -12.37 0.53 13.24
C LYS A 215 -11.81 1.03 11.93
N MET A 216 -12.57 0.88 10.86
CA MET A 216 -12.27 1.50 9.58
C MET A 216 -13.24 2.63 9.31
N GLN A 217 -12.71 3.84 9.19
CA GLN A 217 -13.43 5.05 8.81
C GLN A 217 -13.21 5.28 7.32
N THR A 218 -14.28 5.41 6.56
CA THR A 218 -14.20 5.46 5.09
C THR A 218 -14.55 6.81 4.50
N SER A 219 -15.20 7.69 5.25
CA SER A 219 -15.55 9.05 4.81
C SER A 219 -15.86 9.97 6.00
N THR A 220 -15.59 11.27 5.83
CA THR A 220 -15.92 12.35 6.77
C THR A 220 -15.47 12.10 8.22
N TYR A 221 -14.32 11.47 8.39
CA TYR A 221 -13.73 11.22 9.70
C TYR A 221 -13.29 12.51 10.41
N SER A 222 -13.20 12.47 11.74
CA SER A 222 -12.88 13.59 12.61
C SER A 222 -11.61 14.34 12.19
N ALA A 223 -11.53 15.65 12.49
CA ALA A 223 -10.34 16.48 12.24
C ALA A 223 -9.07 16.01 12.96
N GLU A 224 -9.24 15.17 13.97
CA GLU A 224 -8.16 14.45 14.64
C GLU A 224 -7.32 13.61 13.64
N TYR A 225 -7.96 13.02 12.63
CA TYR A 225 -7.29 12.16 11.65
C TYR A 225 -6.91 12.95 10.39
N GLY A 226 -5.73 12.68 9.88
CA GLY A 226 -5.19 13.26 8.64
C GLY A 226 -4.43 12.23 7.81
N ARG A 227 -3.63 12.69 6.87
CA ARG A 227 -2.74 11.87 6.06
C ARG A 227 -3.45 10.74 5.29
N SER A 228 -4.69 10.95 4.90
CA SER A 228 -5.45 9.97 4.12
C SER A 228 -6.42 10.68 3.18
N LEU A 229 -6.52 10.20 1.95
CA LEU A 229 -7.61 10.55 1.04
C LEU A 229 -8.64 9.41 0.98
N GLY A 230 -8.24 8.20 1.41
CA GLY A 230 -9.05 6.99 1.45
C GLY A 230 -9.59 6.69 2.85
N GLY A 231 -9.29 5.51 3.36
CA GLY A 231 -9.73 5.06 4.69
C GLY A 231 -8.68 5.25 5.77
N VAL A 232 -9.14 5.44 7.00
CA VAL A 232 -8.33 5.37 8.21
C VAL A 232 -8.65 4.06 8.93
N VAL A 233 -7.65 3.24 9.18
CA VAL A 233 -7.76 1.93 9.86
C VAL A 233 -7.10 2.04 11.22
N ASN A 234 -7.91 2.06 12.27
CA ASN A 234 -7.46 2.09 13.66
C ASN A 234 -7.48 0.68 14.24
N LEU A 235 -6.30 0.11 14.43
CA LEU A 235 -6.08 -1.21 14.99
C LEU A 235 -5.76 -1.08 16.47
N GLN A 236 -6.33 -1.96 17.29
CA GLN A 236 -6.03 -2.03 18.71
C GLN A 236 -5.57 -3.43 19.12
N ILE A 237 -4.44 -3.49 19.83
CA ILE A 237 -3.95 -4.71 20.48
C ILE A 237 -4.70 -4.90 21.79
N LYS A 238 -5.07 -6.15 22.09
CA LYS A 238 -5.68 -6.56 23.37
C LYS A 238 -4.91 -6.04 24.56
N SER A 239 -5.61 -5.81 25.66
CA SER A 239 -5.05 -5.48 26.98
C SER A 239 -5.34 -6.61 27.97
N GLY A 240 -4.54 -6.70 29.02
CA GLY A 240 -4.82 -7.60 30.13
C GLY A 240 -6.02 -7.15 30.94
N THR A 241 -6.62 -8.07 31.69
CA THR A 241 -7.72 -7.86 32.62
C THR A 241 -7.36 -8.46 33.97
N ASN A 242 -8.26 -8.30 34.98
CA ASN A 242 -8.08 -8.93 36.29
C ASN A 242 -8.06 -10.47 36.25
N ASN A 243 -8.62 -11.05 35.20
CA ASN A 243 -8.63 -12.49 34.96
C ASN A 243 -7.52 -12.84 33.96
N MET A 244 -6.70 -13.82 34.31
CA MET A 244 -5.72 -14.39 33.39
C MET A 244 -6.44 -15.12 32.27
N ARG A 245 -6.10 -14.77 31.02
CA ARG A 245 -6.64 -15.39 29.80
C ARG A 245 -5.52 -15.62 28.81
N GLY A 246 -5.65 -16.67 28.03
CA GLY A 246 -4.70 -16.99 26.97
C GLY A 246 -5.30 -17.93 25.94
N SER A 247 -4.65 -18.03 24.81
CA SER A 247 -5.01 -18.94 23.71
C SER A 247 -3.76 -19.56 23.11
N GLY A 248 -3.89 -20.74 22.56
CA GLY A 248 -2.88 -21.36 21.70
C GLY A 248 -3.55 -21.84 20.42
N PHE A 249 -2.88 -21.68 19.28
CA PHE A 249 -3.46 -22.02 17.99
C PHE A 249 -2.43 -22.60 17.03
N GLU A 250 -2.92 -23.48 16.12
CA GLU A 250 -2.21 -23.99 14.95
C GLU A 250 -3.19 -24.05 13.79
N PHE A 251 -2.78 -23.48 12.64
CA PHE A 251 -3.51 -23.57 11.39
C PHE A 251 -2.61 -24.20 10.34
N HIS A 252 -2.92 -25.40 9.94
CA HIS A 252 -2.19 -26.15 8.93
C HIS A 252 -2.94 -26.18 7.60
N ARG A 253 -2.23 -25.92 6.52
CA ARG A 253 -2.70 -26.07 5.16
C ARG A 253 -1.71 -26.91 4.36
N ASN A 254 -2.22 -27.85 3.57
CA ASN A 254 -1.43 -28.77 2.77
C ASN A 254 -2.09 -28.98 1.41
N ASP A 255 -1.29 -29.04 0.36
CA ASP A 255 -1.76 -29.29 -1.00
C ASP A 255 -2.51 -30.63 -1.14
N ALA A 256 -2.28 -31.62 -0.27
CA ALA A 256 -3.04 -32.86 -0.27
C ALA A 256 -4.55 -32.65 -0.19
N PHE A 257 -5.00 -31.56 0.44
CA PHE A 257 -6.40 -31.16 0.56
C PHE A 257 -6.86 -30.15 -0.49
N ASP A 258 -5.95 -29.62 -1.32
CA ASP A 258 -6.27 -28.63 -2.34
C ASP A 258 -6.54 -29.30 -3.70
N ALA A 259 -7.44 -28.73 -4.49
CA ALA A 259 -7.58 -29.06 -5.89
C ALA A 259 -6.47 -28.41 -6.71
N ASN A 260 -6.06 -29.02 -7.83
CA ASN A 260 -5.16 -28.38 -8.78
C ASN A 260 -5.88 -27.21 -9.48
N ASN A 261 -5.14 -26.18 -9.87
CA ASN A 261 -5.74 -25.05 -10.55
C ASN A 261 -6.18 -25.40 -11.99
N PHE A 262 -7.14 -24.63 -12.49
CA PHE A 262 -7.74 -24.87 -13.80
C PHE A 262 -6.72 -24.90 -14.94
N PHE A 263 -5.74 -24.00 -14.97
CA PHE A 263 -4.77 -23.91 -16.06
C PHE A 263 -3.74 -25.04 -16.01
N ASN A 264 -3.37 -25.51 -14.83
CA ASN A 264 -2.53 -26.70 -14.69
C ASN A 264 -3.26 -27.94 -15.16
N ASN A 265 -4.53 -28.13 -14.74
CA ASN A 265 -5.35 -29.26 -15.20
C ASN A 265 -5.51 -29.26 -16.72
N ARG A 266 -5.82 -28.11 -17.32
CA ARG A 266 -5.94 -27.95 -18.77
C ARG A 266 -4.63 -28.28 -19.50
N ALA A 267 -3.50 -27.94 -18.93
CA ALA A 267 -2.19 -28.21 -19.49
C ALA A 267 -1.62 -29.61 -19.12
N GLY A 268 -2.39 -30.44 -18.42
CA GLY A 268 -1.96 -31.77 -17.96
C GLY A 268 -0.81 -31.70 -16.94
N ARG A 269 -0.68 -30.60 -16.20
CA ARG A 269 0.41 -30.37 -15.23
C ARG A 269 0.04 -30.86 -13.84
N ALA A 270 1.00 -31.40 -13.13
CA ALA A 270 0.83 -31.78 -11.73
C ALA A 270 0.47 -30.57 -10.84
N LYS A 271 -0.22 -30.84 -9.76
CA LYS A 271 -0.49 -29.86 -8.71
C LYS A 271 0.82 -29.49 -8.00
N PRO A 272 1.15 -28.19 -7.85
CA PRO A 272 2.33 -27.78 -7.10
C PRO A 272 2.22 -28.12 -5.61
N ASP A 273 3.34 -28.44 -4.98
CA ASP A 273 3.42 -28.63 -3.54
C ASP A 273 3.05 -27.33 -2.80
N PHE A 274 2.29 -27.44 -1.73
CA PHE A 274 1.99 -26.34 -0.84
C PHE A 274 1.89 -26.80 0.61
N LYS A 275 2.66 -26.18 1.49
CA LYS A 275 2.57 -26.41 2.94
C LYS A 275 2.62 -25.10 3.66
N GLN A 276 1.70 -24.89 4.59
CA GLN A 276 1.63 -23.70 5.40
C GLN A 276 1.28 -24.07 6.84
N ASN A 277 2.04 -23.51 7.78
CA ASN A 277 1.76 -23.59 9.21
C ASN A 277 1.73 -22.19 9.78
N GLN A 278 0.68 -21.88 10.54
CA GLN A 278 0.57 -20.65 11.32
C GLN A 278 0.24 -21.03 12.75
N PHE A 279 1.15 -20.77 13.67
CA PHE A 279 1.06 -21.19 15.06
C PHE A 279 1.40 -20.04 15.99
N GLY A 280 0.90 -20.14 17.22
CA GLY A 280 1.17 -19.11 18.20
C GLY A 280 0.30 -19.22 19.43
N GLY A 281 0.30 -18.14 20.18
CA GLY A 281 -0.55 -18.03 21.37
C GLY A 281 -0.53 -16.63 21.93
N THR A 282 -1.49 -16.38 22.82
CA THR A 282 -1.66 -15.12 23.53
C THR A 282 -1.71 -15.38 25.02
N LEU A 283 -1.30 -14.40 25.83
CA LEU A 283 -1.42 -14.41 27.27
C LEU A 283 -1.65 -12.99 27.79
N GLY A 284 -2.64 -12.80 28.66
CA GLY A 284 -2.90 -11.52 29.28
C GLY A 284 -3.52 -11.67 30.67
N GLY A 285 -3.27 -10.72 31.54
CA GLY A 285 -3.78 -10.73 32.91
C GLY A 285 -3.31 -9.54 33.74
N ALA A 286 -3.58 -9.58 35.05
CA ALA A 286 -3.12 -8.58 35.98
C ALA A 286 -1.75 -8.96 36.56
N ILE A 287 -0.81 -8.01 36.54
CA ILE A 287 0.39 -8.03 37.37
C ILE A 287 0.00 -7.58 38.79
N PHE A 288 -0.76 -6.49 38.87
CA PHE A 288 -1.41 -6.02 40.12
C PHE A 288 -2.89 -5.79 39.82
N ARG A 289 -3.77 -6.46 40.55
CA ARG A 289 -5.23 -6.34 40.34
C ARG A 289 -5.68 -4.88 40.36
N ASP A 290 -6.62 -4.54 39.49
CA ASP A 290 -7.23 -3.22 39.28
C ASP A 290 -6.23 -2.11 38.92
N LYS A 291 -4.93 -2.42 38.78
CA LYS A 291 -3.87 -1.42 38.65
C LYS A 291 -2.95 -1.63 37.46
N THR A 292 -2.34 -2.81 37.32
CA THR A 292 -1.33 -3.07 36.28
C THR A 292 -1.66 -4.35 35.55
N PHE A 293 -1.75 -4.25 34.24
CA PHE A 293 -2.11 -5.36 33.39
C PHE A 293 -1.05 -5.56 32.31
N PHE A 294 -0.94 -6.78 31.80
CA PHE A 294 -0.08 -7.09 30.66
C PHE A 294 -0.83 -7.91 29.63
N PHE A 295 -0.41 -7.79 28.41
CA PHE A 295 -0.80 -8.66 27.30
C PHE A 295 0.43 -8.95 26.45
N THR A 296 0.56 -10.19 26.00
CA THR A 296 1.61 -10.58 25.04
C THR A 296 1.07 -11.66 24.11
N ASP A 297 1.59 -11.69 22.91
CA ASP A 297 1.35 -12.72 21.92
C ASP A 297 2.62 -13.08 21.18
N TYR A 298 2.60 -14.22 20.53
CA TYR A 298 3.57 -14.67 19.55
C TYR A 298 2.85 -15.39 18.42
N GLN A 299 3.26 -15.10 17.17
CA GLN A 299 2.85 -15.85 16.00
C GLN A 299 4.04 -16.18 15.11
N GLY A 300 4.14 -17.46 14.73
CA GLY A 300 5.01 -17.97 13.69
C GLY A 300 4.23 -18.31 12.42
N HIS A 301 4.80 -18.02 11.25
CA HIS A 301 4.28 -18.46 9.95
C HIS A 301 5.40 -19.12 9.16
N ARG A 302 5.12 -20.29 8.60
CA ARG A 302 6.02 -21.07 7.76
C ARG A 302 5.26 -21.52 6.52
N GLU A 303 5.72 -21.09 5.35
CA GLU A 303 5.10 -21.43 4.07
C GLU A 303 6.15 -21.91 3.08
N THR A 304 5.85 -23.02 2.42
CA THR A 304 6.56 -23.50 1.24
C THR A 304 5.57 -23.70 0.11
N GLN A 305 5.88 -23.15 -1.06
CA GLN A 305 5.01 -23.20 -2.24
C GLN A 305 5.83 -23.53 -3.48
N GLY A 306 5.54 -24.66 -4.10
CA GLY A 306 6.06 -24.99 -5.41
C GLY A 306 5.54 -24.03 -6.47
N GLN A 307 6.40 -23.56 -7.35
CA GLN A 307 6.05 -22.71 -8.48
C GLN A 307 6.52 -23.38 -9.78
N THR A 308 5.58 -23.64 -10.67
CA THR A 308 5.90 -24.27 -11.96
C THR A 308 6.25 -23.19 -12.99
N PHE A 309 7.49 -23.23 -13.49
CA PHE A 309 7.95 -22.37 -14.57
C PHE A 309 8.29 -23.19 -15.81
N LEU A 310 7.76 -22.75 -16.93
CA LEU A 310 8.07 -23.28 -18.25
C LEU A 310 8.76 -22.16 -19.04
N SER A 311 10.01 -22.38 -19.38
CA SER A 311 10.90 -21.38 -19.98
C SER A 311 11.51 -21.87 -21.29
N THR A 312 12.02 -20.94 -22.07
CA THR A 312 12.83 -21.24 -23.26
C THR A 312 14.29 -20.95 -22.95
N VAL A 313 15.14 -21.94 -23.09
CA VAL A 313 16.61 -21.80 -22.96
C VAL A 313 17.27 -22.16 -24.29
N PRO A 314 18.54 -21.79 -24.55
CA PRO A 314 19.25 -22.18 -25.76
C PRO A 314 19.23 -23.69 -25.97
N SER A 315 18.85 -24.14 -27.16
CA SER A 315 18.89 -25.58 -27.53
C SER A 315 20.32 -26.11 -27.52
N LEU A 316 20.49 -27.43 -27.41
CA LEU A 316 21.81 -28.05 -27.48
C LEU A 316 22.55 -27.76 -28.80
N ALA A 317 21.82 -27.52 -29.89
CA ALA A 317 22.38 -27.12 -31.17
C ALA A 317 22.87 -25.65 -31.11
N MET A 318 22.03 -24.72 -30.63
CA MET A 318 22.37 -23.29 -30.49
C MET A 318 23.62 -23.07 -29.63
N ARG A 319 23.80 -23.87 -28.53
CA ARG A 319 25.00 -23.81 -27.67
C ARG A 319 26.27 -24.06 -28.42
N ARG A 320 26.22 -24.79 -29.52
CA ARG A 320 27.38 -25.15 -30.40
C ARG A 320 27.45 -24.23 -31.62
N GLY A 321 26.58 -23.23 -31.75
CA GLY A 321 26.53 -22.35 -32.91
C GLY A 321 25.66 -22.86 -34.06
N ASP A 322 24.98 -23.99 -33.91
CA ASP A 322 24.07 -24.53 -34.93
C ASP A 322 22.65 -23.98 -34.75
N PHE A 323 22.29 -23.07 -35.63
CA PHE A 323 20.97 -22.43 -35.68
C PHE A 323 20.13 -22.93 -36.87
N SER A 324 20.44 -24.14 -37.39
CA SER A 324 19.71 -24.71 -38.56
C SER A 324 18.23 -24.90 -38.34
N GLU A 325 17.79 -25.01 -37.07
CA GLU A 325 16.35 -25.03 -36.73
C GLU A 325 15.64 -23.69 -37.00
N ILE A 326 16.39 -22.56 -37.04
CA ILE A 326 15.82 -21.21 -37.25
C ILE A 326 15.63 -20.98 -38.75
N THR A 327 14.41 -20.63 -39.13
CA THR A 327 14.04 -20.43 -40.54
C THR A 327 14.47 -19.06 -41.10
N ARG A 328 14.81 -18.11 -40.23
CA ARG A 328 15.28 -16.79 -40.58
C ARG A 328 16.74 -16.81 -40.97
N PRO A 329 17.19 -16.16 -42.04
CA PRO A 329 18.61 -16.04 -42.37
C PRO A 329 19.37 -15.28 -41.28
N ILE A 330 20.49 -15.81 -40.83
CA ILE A 330 21.41 -15.23 -39.84
C ILE A 330 22.64 -14.75 -40.58
N TYR A 331 22.92 -13.45 -40.51
CA TYR A 331 24.01 -12.81 -41.21
C TYR A 331 25.25 -12.65 -40.31
N ASP A 332 26.42 -12.79 -40.89
CA ASP A 332 27.70 -12.48 -40.23
C ASP A 332 27.92 -10.95 -40.25
N PRO A 333 28.00 -10.31 -39.07
CA PRO A 333 28.21 -8.85 -38.95
C PRO A 333 29.55 -8.38 -39.49
N THR A 334 30.54 -9.30 -39.70
CA THR A 334 31.87 -8.93 -40.22
C THR A 334 31.97 -9.03 -41.73
N THR A 335 31.14 -9.81 -42.37
CA THR A 335 31.17 -10.02 -43.82
C THR A 335 29.94 -9.49 -44.53
N GLY A 336 28.84 -9.25 -43.81
CA GLY A 336 27.56 -8.90 -44.38
C GLY A 336 26.89 -10.03 -45.14
N GLN A 337 27.37 -11.26 -45.07
CA GLN A 337 26.81 -12.40 -45.77
C GLN A 337 26.09 -13.36 -44.77
N PRO A 338 25.06 -14.10 -45.24
CA PRO A 338 24.39 -15.05 -44.36
C PRO A 338 25.33 -16.24 -44.09
N PHE A 339 25.28 -16.78 -42.86
CA PHE A 339 25.91 -18.02 -42.52
C PHE A 339 25.29 -19.20 -43.29
N GLN A 340 26.09 -20.03 -43.92
CA GLN A 340 25.60 -21.20 -44.62
C GLN A 340 24.87 -22.15 -43.68
N GLY A 341 23.62 -22.46 -43.97
CA GLY A 341 22.75 -23.31 -43.14
C GLY A 341 22.49 -22.74 -41.75
N ASN A 342 22.68 -21.44 -41.55
CA ASN A 342 22.59 -20.79 -40.24
C ASN A 342 23.57 -21.39 -39.20
N ILE A 343 24.76 -21.88 -39.61
CA ILE A 343 25.75 -22.47 -38.73
C ILE A 343 26.89 -21.47 -38.50
N ILE A 344 27.09 -21.08 -37.27
CA ILE A 344 28.22 -20.23 -36.83
C ILE A 344 29.42 -21.13 -36.58
N PRO A 345 30.56 -20.94 -37.28
CA PRO A 345 31.76 -21.71 -37.03
C PRO A 345 32.24 -21.59 -35.58
N SER A 346 32.69 -22.68 -34.98
CA SER A 346 33.08 -22.73 -33.55
C SER A 346 34.15 -21.69 -33.18
N GLY A 347 35.08 -21.36 -34.08
CA GLY A 347 36.09 -20.30 -33.89
C GLY A 347 35.52 -18.86 -33.89
N ARG A 348 34.28 -18.68 -34.29
CA ARG A 348 33.58 -17.39 -34.31
C ARG A 348 32.74 -17.18 -33.06
N ILE A 349 32.52 -18.20 -32.24
CA ILE A 349 31.76 -18.10 -31.00
C ILE A 349 32.57 -17.30 -29.98
N ASP A 350 31.96 -16.26 -29.41
CA ASP A 350 32.56 -15.44 -28.35
C ASP A 350 32.84 -16.29 -27.11
N PRO A 351 34.05 -16.27 -26.56
CA PRO A 351 34.42 -17.14 -25.42
C PRO A 351 33.59 -16.80 -24.15
N VAL A 352 33.22 -15.53 -23.92
CA VAL A 352 32.37 -15.15 -22.77
C VAL A 352 30.95 -15.68 -22.98
N ALA A 353 30.39 -15.53 -24.19
CA ALA A 353 29.05 -16.08 -24.50
C ALA A 353 29.01 -17.61 -24.31
N ARG A 354 30.09 -18.33 -24.75
CA ARG A 354 30.23 -19.77 -24.53
C ARG A 354 30.22 -20.11 -23.03
N ASN A 355 31.09 -19.43 -22.24
CA ASN A 355 31.14 -19.66 -20.79
C ASN A 355 29.80 -19.40 -20.11
N ILE A 356 29.08 -18.33 -20.50
CA ILE A 356 27.74 -18.03 -19.96
C ILE A 356 26.77 -19.17 -20.27
N VAL A 357 26.72 -19.63 -21.51
CA VAL A 357 25.83 -20.73 -21.91
C VAL A 357 26.17 -22.03 -21.19
N ASP A 358 27.45 -22.37 -21.08
CA ASP A 358 27.89 -23.64 -20.52
C ASP A 358 27.79 -23.68 -18.99
N GLN A 359 27.98 -22.53 -18.30
CA GLN A 359 28.06 -22.48 -16.83
C GLN A 359 26.80 -21.94 -16.18
N LEU A 360 26.07 -21.03 -16.84
CA LEU A 360 24.98 -20.28 -16.20
C LEU A 360 23.59 -20.59 -16.77
N TYR A 361 23.49 -21.00 -18.05
CA TYR A 361 22.20 -21.46 -18.59
C TYR A 361 22.04 -22.97 -18.39
N PRO A 362 20.88 -23.41 -17.86
CA PRO A 362 20.58 -24.85 -17.80
C PRO A 362 20.37 -25.44 -19.20
N GLU A 363 20.62 -26.74 -19.37
CA GLU A 363 20.25 -27.46 -20.58
C GLU A 363 18.73 -27.66 -20.66
N PRO A 364 18.18 -27.78 -21.91
CA PRO A 364 16.80 -28.20 -22.09
C PRO A 364 16.51 -29.53 -21.38
N ASN A 365 15.40 -29.62 -20.68
CA ASN A 365 14.94 -30.83 -19.98
C ASN A 365 13.55 -31.31 -20.43
N THR A 366 12.97 -30.66 -21.44
CA THR A 366 11.74 -31.11 -22.11
C THR A 366 11.89 -30.98 -23.63
N THR A 367 11.03 -31.67 -24.38
CA THR A 367 11.05 -31.62 -25.85
C THR A 367 10.67 -30.27 -26.41
N GLY A 368 9.97 -29.44 -25.63
CA GLY A 368 9.49 -28.12 -26.04
C GLY A 368 8.43 -28.19 -27.17
N THR A 369 8.18 -27.03 -27.77
CA THR A 369 7.24 -26.84 -28.86
C THR A 369 7.91 -26.07 -29.99
N ARG A 370 7.86 -26.55 -31.22
CA ARG A 370 8.41 -25.83 -32.37
C ARG A 370 7.49 -24.69 -32.80
N GLN A 371 8.00 -23.48 -32.88
CA GLN A 371 7.27 -22.32 -33.38
C GLN A 371 7.22 -22.30 -34.90
N ALA A 372 6.03 -22.10 -35.46
CA ALA A 372 5.85 -21.98 -36.90
C ALA A 372 6.45 -20.70 -37.50
N SER A 373 6.52 -19.62 -36.70
CA SER A 373 6.93 -18.28 -37.14
C SER A 373 8.43 -18.15 -37.45
N ASN A 374 9.28 -18.90 -36.74
CA ASN A 374 10.74 -18.79 -36.87
C ASN A 374 11.48 -20.13 -36.76
N GLY A 375 10.77 -21.24 -36.51
CA GLY A 375 11.33 -22.58 -36.39
C GLY A 375 11.97 -22.88 -35.01
N GLN A 376 12.00 -21.93 -34.08
CA GLN A 376 12.62 -22.14 -32.76
C GLN A 376 11.84 -23.16 -31.92
N THR A 377 12.57 -23.98 -31.19
CA THR A 377 11.99 -24.81 -30.12
C THR A 377 11.87 -23.99 -28.84
N ILE A 378 10.62 -23.74 -28.42
CA ILE A 378 10.30 -22.96 -27.20
C ILE A 378 9.78 -23.90 -26.08
N ASN A 379 9.69 -23.35 -24.86
CA ASN A 379 9.17 -24.10 -23.69
C ASN A 379 9.93 -25.42 -23.44
N ASN A 380 11.24 -25.39 -23.60
CA ASN A 380 12.10 -26.56 -23.53
C ASN A 380 12.77 -26.75 -22.16
N TYR A 381 12.41 -25.92 -21.18
CA TYR A 381 12.94 -26.01 -19.81
C TYR A 381 11.82 -25.86 -18.77
N LEU A 382 11.60 -26.91 -17.98
CA LEU A 382 10.58 -26.96 -16.94
C LEU A 382 11.23 -27.14 -15.56
N ILE A 383 10.88 -26.29 -14.60
CA ILE A 383 11.31 -26.42 -13.21
C ILE A 383 10.15 -26.15 -12.25
N ASN A 384 10.27 -26.70 -11.05
CA ASN A 384 9.34 -26.52 -9.95
C ASN A 384 10.06 -26.06 -8.67
N PRO A 385 10.69 -24.88 -8.66
CA PRO A 385 11.38 -24.42 -7.48
C PRO A 385 10.39 -24.05 -6.36
N ILE A 386 10.91 -24.03 -5.14
CA ILE A 386 10.14 -23.76 -3.94
C ILE A 386 10.30 -22.29 -3.54
N LYS A 387 9.20 -21.58 -3.41
CA LYS A 387 9.10 -20.31 -2.71
C LYS A 387 8.99 -20.58 -1.21
N GLU A 388 9.76 -19.87 -0.41
CA GLU A 388 9.72 -19.98 1.04
C GLU A 388 9.32 -18.64 1.68
N ARG A 389 8.59 -18.73 2.79
CA ARG A 389 8.27 -17.58 3.64
C ARG A 389 8.27 -18.01 5.11
N GLN A 390 8.94 -17.22 5.93
CA GLN A 390 9.01 -17.40 7.38
C GLN A 390 8.76 -16.07 8.06
N ASP A 391 7.69 -15.98 8.86
CA ASP A 391 7.43 -14.81 9.68
C ASP A 391 7.52 -15.21 11.17
N ASN A 392 8.04 -14.30 11.97
CA ASN A 392 7.95 -14.35 13.44
C ASN A 392 7.55 -12.98 13.92
N GLN A 393 6.56 -12.90 14.78
CA GLN A 393 6.11 -11.65 15.35
C GLN A 393 5.68 -11.83 16.79
N PHE A 394 5.78 -10.77 17.58
CA PHE A 394 5.25 -10.71 18.93
C PHE A 394 4.91 -9.27 19.31
N ASP A 395 3.96 -9.14 20.22
CA ASP A 395 3.59 -7.90 20.88
C ASP A 395 3.72 -8.05 22.41
N VAL A 396 4.12 -6.97 23.06
CA VAL A 396 4.05 -6.84 24.53
C VAL A 396 3.40 -5.51 24.86
N LYS A 397 2.32 -5.53 25.62
CA LYS A 397 1.59 -4.35 26.07
C LYS A 397 1.43 -4.37 27.57
N VAL A 398 1.66 -3.22 28.20
CA VAL A 398 1.47 -3.02 29.63
C VAL A 398 0.60 -1.80 29.83
N ASP A 399 -0.48 -1.97 30.58
CA ASP A 399 -1.41 -0.93 30.98
C ASP A 399 -1.27 -0.67 32.48
N HIS A 400 -1.27 0.59 32.89
CA HIS A 400 -1.18 0.95 34.30
C HIS A 400 -2.11 2.10 34.68
N ASN A 401 -2.97 1.88 35.66
CA ASN A 401 -3.83 2.88 36.25
C ASN A 401 -3.08 3.56 37.40
N LEU A 402 -2.59 4.81 37.18
CA LEU A 402 -1.92 5.60 38.21
C LEU A 402 -2.92 6.08 39.27
N SER A 403 -4.10 6.49 38.82
CA SER A 403 -5.24 6.90 39.65
C SER A 403 -6.54 6.71 38.85
N SER A 404 -7.68 7.02 39.44
CA SER A 404 -8.98 7.04 38.75
C SER A 404 -9.02 8.04 37.59
N GLY A 405 -8.18 9.08 37.61
CA GLY A 405 -8.08 10.10 36.56
C GLY A 405 -6.85 10.05 35.69
N SER A 406 -5.91 9.13 35.96
CA SER A 406 -4.65 9.07 35.22
C SER A 406 -4.24 7.62 34.94
N ARG A 407 -3.95 7.33 33.66
CA ARG A 407 -3.47 6.02 33.22
C ARG A 407 -2.48 6.17 32.09
N PHE A 408 -1.62 5.18 31.91
CA PHE A 408 -0.80 5.04 30.72
C PHE A 408 -0.80 3.59 30.24
N PHE A 409 -0.46 3.43 28.96
CA PHE A 409 0.00 2.15 28.44
C PHE A 409 1.27 2.33 27.61
N THR A 410 2.01 1.24 27.51
CA THR A 410 3.12 1.11 26.56
C THR A 410 2.99 -0.20 25.81
N ARG A 411 3.29 -0.17 24.51
CA ARG A 411 3.31 -1.36 23.64
C ARG A 411 4.58 -1.38 22.82
N TYR A 412 5.22 -2.53 22.76
CA TYR A 412 6.29 -2.83 21.82
C TYR A 412 5.87 -3.99 20.92
N SER A 413 6.03 -3.79 19.60
CA SER A 413 5.76 -4.80 18.58
C SER A 413 7.01 -5.07 17.78
N PHE A 414 7.21 -6.34 17.45
CA PHE A 414 8.32 -6.82 16.62
C PHE A 414 7.81 -7.78 15.56
N GLN A 415 8.30 -7.63 14.34
CA GLN A 415 8.05 -8.56 13.24
C GLN A 415 9.32 -8.76 12.42
N LYS A 416 9.64 -10.02 12.12
CA LYS A 416 10.70 -10.39 11.18
C LYS A 416 10.15 -11.35 10.15
N THR A 417 10.32 -11.00 8.87
CA THR A 417 9.94 -11.81 7.72
C THR A 417 11.20 -12.15 6.93
N HIS A 418 11.38 -13.42 6.61
CA HIS A 418 12.32 -13.90 5.62
C HIS A 418 11.53 -14.55 4.48
N ARG A 419 11.93 -14.26 3.24
CA ARG A 419 11.30 -14.82 2.05
C ARG A 419 12.36 -15.13 0.99
N LEU A 420 12.30 -16.35 0.47
CA LEU A 420 13.02 -16.72 -0.74
C LEU A 420 12.03 -16.80 -1.91
N GLN A 421 12.17 -15.91 -2.88
CA GLN A 421 11.43 -15.97 -4.13
C GLN A 421 12.31 -16.62 -5.19
N PRO A 422 11.96 -17.81 -5.69
CA PRO A 422 12.77 -18.48 -6.67
C PRO A 422 12.74 -17.78 -8.04
N ALA A 423 13.82 -17.85 -8.75
CA ALA A 423 13.91 -17.49 -10.16
C ALA A 423 13.63 -18.69 -11.05
N THR A 424 13.41 -18.43 -12.34
CA THR A 424 13.23 -19.48 -13.35
C THR A 424 14.58 -20.04 -13.85
N LEU A 425 15.67 -19.36 -13.58
CA LEU A 425 17.05 -19.78 -13.90
C LEU A 425 17.93 -19.68 -12.65
N PRO A 426 19.03 -20.47 -12.55
CA PRO A 426 19.85 -20.53 -11.34
C PRO A 426 20.45 -19.20 -10.88
N HIS A 427 20.75 -18.30 -11.83
CA HIS A 427 21.35 -16.98 -11.55
C HIS A 427 20.38 -15.81 -11.78
N GLY A 428 19.07 -16.06 -11.56
CA GLY A 428 18.05 -15.06 -11.82
C GLY A 428 17.48 -15.12 -13.23
N ASP A 429 16.41 -14.39 -13.45
CA ASP A 429 15.65 -14.38 -14.72
C ASP A 429 15.37 -12.97 -15.24
N ALA A 430 16.21 -12.03 -14.84
CA ALA A 430 16.25 -10.63 -15.29
C ALA A 430 14.86 -9.97 -15.38
N GLY A 431 14.06 -10.15 -14.36
CA GLY A 431 12.78 -9.49 -14.20
C GLY A 431 11.56 -10.29 -14.63
N ALA A 432 11.73 -11.49 -15.18
CA ALA A 432 10.57 -12.34 -15.47
C ALA A 432 9.85 -12.79 -14.19
N THR A 433 10.61 -12.99 -13.10
CA THR A 433 10.08 -13.12 -11.74
C THR A 433 10.58 -11.94 -10.92
N PHE A 434 9.86 -10.86 -10.91
CA PHE A 434 10.29 -9.67 -10.19
C PHE A 434 10.49 -9.98 -8.70
N GLY A 435 11.62 -9.57 -8.14
CA GLY A 435 11.99 -9.86 -6.78
C GLY A 435 12.45 -11.29 -6.52
N ALA A 436 12.83 -12.03 -7.58
CA ALA A 436 13.55 -13.29 -7.42
C ALA A 436 14.82 -13.06 -6.61
N GLY A 437 14.98 -13.83 -5.53
CA GLY A 437 16.07 -13.69 -4.58
C GLY A 437 15.63 -13.74 -3.13
N ASP A 438 16.49 -13.27 -2.24
CA ASP A 438 16.30 -13.26 -0.80
C ASP A 438 15.70 -11.92 -0.34
N GLY A 439 14.68 -11.96 0.50
CA GLY A 439 14.00 -10.80 1.07
C GLY A 439 13.93 -10.88 2.59
N ASN A 440 14.54 -9.91 3.26
CA ASN A 440 14.55 -9.79 4.70
C ASN A 440 13.89 -8.49 5.14
N ILE A 441 12.85 -8.59 5.99
CA ILE A 441 12.14 -7.45 6.54
C ILE A 441 12.13 -7.53 8.06
N LYS A 442 12.43 -6.43 8.71
CA LYS A 442 12.33 -6.28 10.15
C LYS A 442 11.50 -5.05 10.48
N GLY A 443 10.32 -5.24 11.05
CA GLY A 443 9.45 -4.18 11.57
C GLY A 443 9.52 -4.09 13.08
N GLN A 444 9.52 -2.87 13.62
CA GLN A 444 9.47 -2.57 15.06
C GLN A 444 8.57 -1.37 15.29
N SER A 445 7.82 -1.36 16.39
CA SER A 445 6.98 -0.23 16.77
C SER A 445 6.89 -0.13 18.29
N LEU A 446 7.07 1.07 18.82
CA LEU A 446 6.84 1.42 20.21
C LEU A 446 5.72 2.46 20.28
N ALA A 447 4.73 2.23 21.12
CA ALA A 447 3.69 3.19 21.45
C ALA A 447 3.69 3.43 22.96
N PHE A 448 3.65 4.69 23.35
CA PHE A 448 3.37 5.13 24.72
C PHE A 448 2.19 6.08 24.67
N ASN A 449 1.22 5.88 25.54
CA ASN A 449 0.05 6.75 25.70
C ASN A 449 -0.14 7.06 27.18
N HIS A 450 -0.37 8.34 27.49
CA HIS A 450 -0.78 8.81 28.81
C HIS A 450 -2.07 9.59 28.69
N THR A 451 -3.09 9.19 29.43
CA THR A 451 -4.39 9.84 29.52
C THR A 451 -4.59 10.38 30.93
N GLN A 452 -4.89 11.67 31.06
CA GLN A 452 -5.06 12.33 32.33
C GLN A 452 -6.26 13.27 32.35
N SER A 453 -7.15 13.11 33.31
CA SER A 453 -8.18 14.10 33.66
C SER A 453 -7.51 15.25 34.42
N LEU A 454 -7.39 16.41 33.79
CA LEU A 454 -6.82 17.62 34.42
C LEU A 454 -7.84 18.27 35.34
N ALA A 455 -9.12 18.17 35.00
CA ALA A 455 -10.27 18.58 35.79
C ALA A 455 -11.50 17.74 35.41
N LEU A 456 -12.64 17.95 36.04
CA LEU A 456 -13.87 17.20 35.73
C LEU A 456 -14.30 17.29 34.27
N ASN A 457 -13.99 18.40 33.60
CA ASN A 457 -14.36 18.73 32.23
C ASN A 457 -13.16 18.91 31.30
N TRP A 458 -11.93 18.61 31.75
CA TRP A 458 -10.72 18.71 30.95
C TRP A 458 -9.96 17.41 30.98
N LEU A 459 -9.67 16.89 29.80
CA LEU A 459 -8.89 15.67 29.61
C LEU A 459 -7.70 15.98 28.68
N ASN A 460 -6.55 15.43 29.04
CA ASN A 460 -5.37 15.42 28.19
C ASN A 460 -4.99 13.98 27.79
N GLU A 461 -4.57 13.80 26.56
CA GLU A 461 -4.04 12.54 26.01
C GLU A 461 -2.73 12.81 25.32
N PHE A 462 -1.61 12.43 25.90
CA PHE A 462 -0.28 12.50 25.32
C PHE A 462 0.13 11.16 24.73
N ARG A 463 0.78 11.18 23.55
CA ARG A 463 1.35 9.97 22.95
C ARG A 463 2.72 10.22 22.36
N PHE A 464 3.53 9.20 22.47
CA PHE A 464 4.79 9.06 21.77
C PHE A 464 4.77 7.77 20.97
N GLY A 465 5.19 7.86 19.71
CA GLY A 465 5.34 6.72 18.80
C GLY A 465 6.75 6.67 18.22
N TRP A 466 7.28 5.47 18.13
CA TRP A 466 8.43 5.17 17.31
C TRP A 466 8.12 3.97 16.43
N SER A 467 8.43 4.07 15.15
CA SER A 467 8.32 2.96 14.22
C SER A 467 9.57 2.85 13.35
N SER A 468 10.01 1.63 13.12
CA SER A 468 11.16 1.32 12.27
C SER A 468 10.85 0.15 11.38
N ILE A 469 11.21 0.27 10.11
CA ILE A 469 11.18 -0.87 9.19
C ILE A 469 12.48 -0.91 8.39
N LYS A 470 13.12 -2.08 8.45
CA LYS A 470 14.30 -2.40 7.65
C LYS A 470 13.92 -3.44 6.61
N PHE A 471 14.36 -3.20 5.40
CA PHE A 471 13.93 -3.92 4.23
C PHE A 471 15.13 -4.11 3.31
N LEU A 472 15.50 -5.37 3.08
CA LEU A 472 16.60 -5.74 2.22
C LEU A 472 16.12 -6.80 1.23
N MET A 473 16.29 -6.55 -0.07
CA MET A 473 16.07 -7.53 -1.12
C MET A 473 17.30 -7.64 -1.99
N THR A 474 17.76 -8.83 -2.15
CA THR A 474 18.96 -9.13 -2.90
C THR A 474 18.67 -10.12 -4.04
N PRO A 475 19.43 -10.08 -5.14
CA PRO A 475 19.35 -11.12 -6.15
C PRO A 475 19.73 -12.50 -5.56
N ILE A 476 19.36 -13.56 -6.26
CA ILE A 476 19.54 -14.94 -5.77
C ILE A 476 21.01 -15.33 -5.57
N ASP A 477 21.89 -14.68 -6.29
CA ASP A 477 23.35 -14.87 -6.25
C ASP A 477 24.09 -13.64 -5.66
N TYR A 478 23.43 -12.91 -4.76
CA TYR A 478 24.02 -11.77 -4.05
C TYR A 478 25.32 -12.15 -3.33
N LEU A 479 26.30 -11.26 -3.36
CA LEU A 479 27.68 -11.45 -2.87
C LEU A 479 28.47 -12.53 -3.61
N GLN A 480 27.94 -13.06 -4.72
CA GLN A 480 28.67 -13.90 -5.64
C GLN A 480 29.10 -13.08 -6.88
N ASN A 481 30.12 -13.58 -7.59
CA ASN A 481 30.66 -12.88 -8.75
C ASN A 481 30.63 -13.76 -10.03
N PRO A 482 29.44 -14.23 -10.45
CA PRO A 482 29.30 -15.13 -11.60
C PRO A 482 29.70 -14.44 -12.90
N ALA A 483 29.52 -13.13 -13.04
CA ALA A 483 29.96 -12.38 -14.22
C ALA A 483 31.48 -12.44 -14.39
N GLN A 484 32.23 -12.30 -13.31
CA GLN A 484 33.68 -12.41 -13.33
C GLN A 484 34.15 -13.84 -13.63
N ALA A 485 33.47 -14.85 -13.10
CA ALA A 485 33.78 -16.25 -13.33
C ALA A 485 33.68 -16.66 -14.81
N VAL A 486 32.75 -16.08 -15.55
CA VAL A 486 32.60 -16.33 -17.01
C VAL A 486 33.46 -15.42 -17.88
N GLY A 487 34.25 -14.52 -17.27
CA GLY A 487 35.18 -13.63 -17.98
C GLY A 487 34.53 -12.34 -18.49
N LEU A 488 33.42 -11.90 -17.89
CA LEU A 488 32.74 -10.66 -18.25
C LEU A 488 33.26 -9.49 -17.38
N PRO A 489 34.11 -8.57 -17.92
CA PRO A 489 34.80 -7.56 -17.12
C PRO A 489 33.90 -6.36 -16.81
N GLY A 490 34.29 -5.57 -15.80
CA GLY A 490 33.62 -4.34 -15.40
C GLY A 490 32.29 -4.53 -14.68
N ILE A 491 31.94 -5.76 -14.27
CA ILE A 491 30.81 -6.14 -13.43
C ILE A 491 31.35 -6.53 -12.05
N ASN A 492 30.47 -6.65 -11.07
CA ASN A 492 30.82 -7.08 -9.70
C ASN A 492 31.94 -6.21 -9.06
N MET A 493 31.74 -4.89 -9.07
CA MET A 493 32.76 -3.95 -8.56
C MET A 493 32.74 -3.81 -7.02
N ASN A 494 31.60 -4.07 -6.41
CA ASN A 494 31.39 -4.03 -4.96
C ASN A 494 30.15 -4.89 -4.60
N ASP A 495 29.82 -4.99 -3.33
CA ASP A 495 28.70 -5.79 -2.83
C ASP A 495 27.37 -5.39 -3.50
N ALA A 496 27.11 -4.11 -3.68
CA ALA A 496 25.87 -3.63 -4.30
C ALA A 496 25.76 -4.02 -5.79
N THR A 497 26.87 -4.23 -6.48
CA THR A 497 26.94 -4.66 -7.88
C THR A 497 27.23 -6.15 -8.04
N SER A 498 27.18 -6.93 -6.94
CA SER A 498 27.37 -8.38 -6.96
C SER A 498 26.18 -9.11 -7.60
N GLY A 499 26.38 -10.39 -7.93
CA GLY A 499 25.44 -11.22 -8.67
C GLY A 499 25.61 -11.13 -10.19
N MET A 500 24.80 -11.87 -10.93
CA MET A 500 24.85 -11.89 -12.40
C MET A 500 24.20 -10.63 -12.98
N THR A 501 24.92 -9.99 -13.91
CA THR A 501 24.36 -8.88 -14.70
C THR A 501 23.16 -9.34 -15.53
N GLN A 502 22.29 -8.40 -15.86
CA GLN A 502 21.12 -8.67 -16.68
C GLN A 502 21.52 -8.96 -18.13
N LEU A 503 21.17 -10.14 -18.65
CA LEU A 503 21.21 -10.46 -20.07
C LEU A 503 19.79 -10.55 -20.60
N ALA A 504 19.39 -9.60 -21.44
CA ALA A 504 18.04 -9.48 -21.96
C ALA A 504 17.94 -9.96 -23.41
N PHE A 505 17.02 -10.89 -23.66
CA PHE A 505 16.78 -11.52 -24.97
C PHE A 505 15.32 -11.35 -25.39
N GLN A 506 15.05 -11.55 -26.67
CA GLN A 506 13.71 -11.56 -27.23
C GLN A 506 13.10 -12.98 -27.31
N ASN A 507 13.94 -13.99 -27.55
CA ASN A 507 13.47 -15.33 -27.90
C ASN A 507 13.79 -16.41 -26.84
N ILE A 508 14.64 -16.13 -25.87
CA ILE A 508 14.93 -17.02 -24.73
C ILE A 508 14.71 -16.29 -23.40
N ARG A 509 14.67 -17.04 -22.32
CA ARG A 509 14.56 -16.49 -20.96
C ARG A 509 15.77 -15.62 -20.65
N ASN A 510 15.50 -14.41 -20.17
CA ASN A 510 16.53 -13.50 -19.70
C ASN A 510 17.27 -14.11 -18.49
N LEU A 511 18.55 -13.81 -18.37
CA LEU A 511 19.41 -14.28 -17.26
C LEU A 511 19.82 -13.07 -16.42
N GLY A 512 20.07 -13.29 -15.13
CA GLY A 512 20.67 -12.32 -14.22
C GLY A 512 19.69 -11.62 -13.30
N ALA A 513 20.19 -10.66 -12.54
CA ALA A 513 19.44 -9.94 -11.54
C ALA A 513 18.38 -9.02 -12.14
N ASN A 514 17.31 -8.75 -11.39
CA ASN A 514 16.39 -7.68 -11.73
C ASN A 514 17.05 -6.30 -11.56
N GLY A 515 16.73 -5.36 -12.45
CA GLY A 515 17.30 -4.01 -12.41
C GLY A 515 17.07 -3.25 -11.09
N ASN A 516 16.06 -3.62 -10.31
CA ASN A 516 15.76 -2.99 -9.01
C ASN A 516 16.40 -3.68 -7.81
N GLN A 517 17.36 -4.57 -8.02
CA GLN A 517 18.07 -5.29 -6.95
C GLN A 517 19.57 -4.95 -6.96
N PRO A 518 20.20 -4.84 -5.78
CA PRO A 518 19.60 -4.90 -4.44
C PRO A 518 18.73 -3.69 -4.13
N LEU A 519 17.74 -3.89 -3.24
CA LEU A 519 16.89 -2.83 -2.74
C LEU A 519 17.02 -2.77 -1.22
N ILE A 520 17.39 -1.59 -0.72
CA ILE A 520 17.53 -1.33 0.71
C ILE A 520 16.61 -0.16 1.06
N THR A 521 15.81 -0.33 2.10
CA THR A 521 15.05 0.77 2.70
C THR A 521 15.05 0.59 4.21
N ASN A 522 15.58 1.56 4.93
CA ASN A 522 15.58 1.61 6.38
C ASN A 522 14.82 2.88 6.81
N GLN A 523 13.59 2.75 7.26
CA GLN A 523 12.79 3.86 7.77
C GLN A 523 12.83 3.89 9.29
N ASN A 524 12.92 5.10 9.87
CA ASN A 524 12.78 5.37 11.30
C ASN A 524 11.95 6.63 11.47
N ASP A 525 10.81 6.50 12.14
CA ASP A 525 9.88 7.60 12.37
C ASP A 525 9.67 7.81 13.86
N PHE A 526 9.73 9.07 14.30
CA PHE A 526 9.39 9.49 15.66
C PHE A 526 8.15 10.38 15.59
N GLN A 527 7.22 10.15 16.49
CA GLN A 527 5.93 10.83 16.49
C GLN A 527 5.62 11.32 17.89
N ILE A 528 5.17 12.55 17.98
CA ILE A 528 4.67 13.15 19.20
C ILE A 528 3.27 13.68 18.91
N PHE A 529 2.37 13.35 19.79
CA PHE A 529 0.97 13.77 19.72
C PHE A 529 0.48 14.14 21.12
N ASP A 530 -0.39 15.17 21.23
CA ASP A 530 -1.05 15.54 22.49
C ASP A 530 -2.44 16.13 22.21
N ASN A 531 -3.48 15.71 22.86
CA ASN A 531 -4.86 16.20 22.71
C ASN A 531 -5.36 16.79 24.02
N VAL A 532 -6.17 17.82 23.89
CA VAL A 532 -6.97 18.32 24.99
C VAL A 532 -8.45 18.25 24.59
N THR A 533 -9.25 17.60 25.42
CA THR A 533 -10.70 17.58 25.28
C THR A 533 -11.31 18.43 26.37
N TRP A 534 -12.15 19.40 25.97
CA TRP A 534 -12.90 20.26 26.88
C TRP A 534 -14.40 20.04 26.67
N ILE A 535 -15.08 19.68 27.77
CA ILE A 535 -16.52 19.46 27.80
C ILE A 535 -17.16 20.69 28.45
N LYS A 536 -18.02 21.40 27.70
CA LYS A 536 -18.73 22.60 28.18
C LYS A 536 -20.19 22.59 27.70
N GLY A 537 -21.06 22.18 28.60
CA GLY A 537 -22.48 22.08 28.29
C GLY A 537 -22.74 21.18 27.08
N LYS A 538 -23.30 21.73 26.02
CA LYS A 538 -23.59 20.98 24.77
C LYS A 538 -22.41 20.78 23.83
N HIS A 539 -21.22 21.31 24.18
CA HIS A 539 -20.03 21.23 23.35
C HIS A 539 -19.05 20.21 23.91
N THR A 540 -18.48 19.40 23.05
CA THR A 540 -17.29 18.60 23.33
C THR A 540 -16.21 19.04 22.34
N ILE A 541 -15.33 19.92 22.80
CA ILE A 541 -14.28 20.51 21.97
C ILE A 541 -13.00 19.69 22.19
N LYS A 542 -12.48 19.13 21.11
CA LYS A 542 -11.20 18.44 21.08
C LYS A 542 -10.25 19.25 20.21
N SER A 543 -9.10 19.62 20.72
CA SER A 543 -8.07 20.33 19.95
C SER A 543 -6.74 19.65 20.15
N GLY A 544 -5.89 19.80 19.16
CA GLY A 544 -4.62 19.18 19.25
C GLY A 544 -3.71 19.34 18.02
N GLY A 545 -2.54 18.69 18.03
CA GLY A 545 -1.57 18.70 16.93
C GLY A 545 -0.62 17.50 16.96
N SER A 546 0.22 17.38 15.98
CA SER A 546 1.23 16.33 15.89
C SER A 546 2.50 16.82 15.21
N VAL A 547 3.61 16.22 15.61
CA VAL A 547 4.88 16.34 14.91
C VAL A 547 5.37 14.92 14.61
N THR A 548 5.63 14.64 13.33
CA THR A 548 6.25 13.39 12.92
C THR A 548 7.57 13.68 12.25
N LEU A 549 8.65 13.15 12.78
CA LEU A 549 9.99 13.24 12.21
C LEU A 549 10.29 11.95 11.48
N ARG A 550 10.32 12.01 10.16
CA ARG A 550 10.60 10.84 9.31
C ARG A 550 12.05 10.86 8.84
N SER A 551 12.65 9.68 8.87
CA SER A 551 13.98 9.46 8.30
C SER A 551 13.99 8.13 7.59
N ARG A 552 14.60 8.08 6.41
CA ARG A 552 14.79 6.84 5.67
C ARG A 552 16.12 6.82 4.94
N GLU A 553 16.78 5.69 4.97
CA GLU A 553 17.95 5.37 4.18
C GLU A 553 17.53 4.47 3.03
N ILE A 554 17.99 4.78 1.81
CA ILE A 554 17.53 4.10 0.60
C ILE A 554 18.71 3.76 -0.29
N LEU A 555 18.70 2.54 -0.82
CA LEU A 555 19.32 2.18 -2.10
C LEU A 555 18.22 1.60 -2.98
N ASN A 556 17.91 2.26 -4.06
CA ASN A 556 17.09 1.73 -5.13
C ASN A 556 17.98 1.54 -6.35
N ALA A 557 18.46 0.33 -6.51
CA ALA A 557 19.42 -0.02 -7.52
C ALA A 557 18.78 -0.11 -8.91
N ASP A 558 18.68 0.94 -9.64
CA ASP A 558 18.21 0.81 -11.01
C ASP A 558 19.33 0.40 -11.96
N THR A 559 19.37 -0.90 -12.26
CA THR A 559 20.35 -1.48 -13.23
C THR A 559 21.81 -1.28 -12.83
N ILE A 560 22.12 -1.21 -11.52
CA ILE A 560 23.51 -1.04 -11.05
C ILE A 560 24.38 -2.26 -11.36
N VAL A 561 23.79 -3.45 -11.41
CA VAL A 561 24.48 -4.68 -11.81
C VAL A 561 24.81 -4.73 -13.31
N GLY A 562 24.31 -3.76 -14.09
CA GLY A 562 24.46 -3.69 -15.53
C GLY A 562 23.40 -4.46 -16.30
N ASN A 563 23.26 -4.11 -17.57
CA ASN A 563 22.36 -4.76 -18.52
C ASN A 563 23.01 -4.87 -19.89
N PHE A 564 22.88 -6.05 -20.51
CA PHE A 564 23.28 -6.34 -21.88
C PHE A 564 22.04 -6.82 -22.61
N SER A 565 21.59 -6.11 -23.65
CA SER A 565 20.47 -6.55 -24.44
C SER A 565 20.91 -7.08 -25.80
N PHE A 566 20.23 -8.14 -26.22
CA PHE A 566 20.46 -8.81 -27.51
C PHE A 566 19.17 -8.81 -28.30
N ASN A 567 19.28 -8.48 -29.58
CA ASN A 567 18.16 -8.52 -30.51
C ASN A 567 18.62 -9.07 -31.88
N ASN A 568 17.67 -9.14 -32.78
CA ASN A 568 17.93 -9.68 -34.12
C ASN A 568 18.82 -8.76 -34.99
N ASN A 569 18.92 -7.48 -34.68
CA ASN A 569 19.50 -6.46 -35.56
C ASN A 569 20.97 -6.74 -35.88
N MET A 570 21.74 -7.23 -34.92
CA MET A 570 23.19 -7.44 -35.07
C MET A 570 23.52 -8.61 -36.02
N THR A 571 22.54 -9.48 -36.31
CA THR A 571 22.67 -10.61 -37.23
C THR A 571 21.61 -10.56 -38.34
N SER A 572 21.02 -9.36 -38.59
CA SER A 572 20.03 -9.12 -39.63
C SER A 572 20.70 -8.87 -41.01
N ASN A 573 19.86 -8.68 -42.02
CA ASN A 573 20.32 -8.31 -43.35
C ASN A 573 21.16 -7.01 -43.43
N CYS A 574 21.06 -6.19 -42.39
CA CYS A 574 21.85 -4.95 -42.24
C CYS A 574 23.16 -5.14 -41.46
N ALA A 575 23.42 -6.33 -41.00
CA ALA A 575 24.66 -6.63 -40.26
C ALA A 575 25.87 -6.42 -41.18
N GLY A 576 26.79 -5.54 -40.80
CA GLY A 576 27.96 -5.17 -41.56
C GLY A 576 27.70 -4.40 -42.85
N GLN A 577 26.48 -3.89 -43.11
CA GLN A 577 26.14 -3.11 -44.27
C GLN A 577 26.34 -1.61 -44.03
N PRO A 578 26.48 -0.77 -45.09
CA PRO A 578 26.58 0.68 -44.90
C PRO A 578 25.39 1.33 -44.19
N ALA A 579 25.59 2.52 -43.64
CA ALA A 579 24.54 3.30 -43.04
C ALA A 579 23.39 3.56 -44.05
N GLY A 580 22.15 3.49 -43.58
CA GLY A 580 20.92 3.63 -44.37
C GLY A 580 20.26 2.29 -44.74
N CYS A 581 20.86 1.16 -44.39
CA CYS A 581 20.21 -0.14 -44.58
C CYS A 581 18.97 -0.25 -43.66
N THR A 582 17.85 -0.73 -44.21
CA THR A 582 16.63 -1.01 -43.45
C THR A 582 16.60 -2.43 -42.94
N VAL A 583 16.53 -2.59 -41.64
CA VAL A 583 16.47 -3.90 -41.00
C VAL A 583 15.18 -4.62 -41.41
N ASN A 584 15.32 -5.81 -42.02
CA ASN A 584 14.22 -6.71 -42.25
C ASN A 584 13.92 -7.54 -40.98
N SER A 585 12.76 -7.36 -40.41
CA SER A 585 12.33 -8.02 -39.14
C SER A 585 12.27 -9.57 -39.25
N THR A 586 12.29 -10.11 -40.46
CA THR A 586 12.31 -11.54 -40.73
C THR A 586 13.73 -12.11 -40.86
N THR A 587 14.75 -11.34 -40.54
CA THR A 587 16.18 -11.74 -40.57
C THR A 587 16.81 -11.59 -39.17
N GLY A 588 17.92 -12.30 -38.95
CA GLY A 588 18.64 -12.26 -37.71
C GLY A 588 17.98 -13.01 -36.53
N PHE A 589 18.77 -13.28 -35.52
CA PHE A 589 18.34 -13.96 -34.32
C PHE A 589 19.17 -13.52 -33.10
N ASP A 590 18.52 -13.13 -32.00
CA ASP A 590 19.15 -12.54 -30.83
C ASP A 590 20.17 -13.46 -30.16
N VAL A 591 19.88 -14.78 -30.06
CA VAL A 591 20.83 -15.75 -29.49
C VAL A 591 22.06 -15.93 -30.38
N ALA A 592 21.89 -15.80 -31.70
CA ALA A 592 23.05 -15.81 -32.62
C ALA A 592 23.92 -14.55 -32.44
N SER A 593 23.28 -13.39 -32.28
CA SER A 593 23.96 -12.12 -31.93
C SER A 593 24.78 -12.30 -30.64
N PHE A 594 24.18 -12.92 -29.63
CA PHE A 594 24.84 -13.22 -28.35
C PHE A 594 26.02 -14.19 -28.51
N MET A 595 25.83 -15.29 -29.21
CA MET A 595 26.88 -16.29 -29.41
C MET A 595 28.09 -15.73 -30.18
N LEU A 596 27.86 -14.74 -31.06
CA LEU A 596 28.92 -13.99 -31.74
C LEU A 596 29.51 -12.86 -30.86
N GLY A 597 28.95 -12.60 -29.66
CA GLY A 597 29.39 -11.57 -28.75
C GLY A 597 28.92 -10.14 -29.11
N PHE A 598 27.97 -9.98 -30.03
CA PHE A 598 27.51 -8.68 -30.47
C PHE A 598 26.30 -8.21 -29.62
N VAL A 599 26.53 -7.19 -28.78
CA VAL A 599 25.52 -6.63 -27.88
C VAL A 599 24.79 -5.47 -28.56
N ASN A 600 23.48 -5.46 -28.52
CA ASN A 600 22.67 -4.35 -29.04
C ASN A 600 22.76 -3.10 -28.15
N VAL A 601 22.53 -3.26 -26.85
CA VAL A 601 22.66 -2.17 -25.88
C VAL A 601 23.34 -2.68 -24.63
N LYS A 602 24.37 -1.97 -24.16
CA LYS A 602 24.93 -2.10 -22.83
C LYS A 602 24.55 -0.90 -22.00
N SER A 603 24.13 -1.09 -20.78
CA SER A 603 23.80 0.01 -19.90
C SER A 603 24.08 -0.30 -18.44
N ARG A 604 24.41 0.72 -17.66
CA ARG A 604 24.55 0.67 -16.22
C ARG A 604 24.31 2.02 -15.61
N ASN A 605 23.70 2.02 -14.42
CA ASN A 605 23.62 3.18 -13.55
C ASN A 605 24.52 2.95 -12.34
N LEU A 606 25.29 3.95 -11.94
CA LEU A 606 26.03 3.96 -10.69
C LEU A 606 25.65 5.22 -9.91
N PHE A 607 25.47 5.05 -8.62
CA PHE A 607 25.30 6.15 -7.70
C PHE A 607 26.64 6.55 -7.09
N ASP A 608 26.81 7.83 -6.76
CA ASP A 608 27.99 8.33 -6.06
C ASP A 608 28.08 7.82 -4.61
N ALA A 609 26.98 7.31 -4.05
CA ALA A 609 26.91 6.68 -2.75
C ALA A 609 26.14 5.35 -2.79
N THR A 610 26.50 4.42 -1.90
CA THR A 610 25.79 3.13 -1.78
C THR A 610 24.35 3.31 -1.33
N THR A 611 24.12 4.26 -0.39
CA THR A 611 22.80 4.64 0.10
C THR A 611 22.73 6.16 0.25
N TYR A 612 21.53 6.70 0.23
CA TYR A 612 21.26 8.09 0.56
C TYR A 612 20.19 8.18 1.64
N THR A 613 20.28 9.23 2.48
CA THR A 613 19.38 9.42 3.62
C THR A 613 18.50 10.62 3.40
N GLU A 614 17.20 10.41 3.43
CA GLU A 614 16.22 11.48 3.33
C GLU A 614 15.51 11.71 4.66
N LYS A 615 15.21 12.97 4.96
CA LYS A 615 14.47 13.40 6.14
C LYS A 615 13.33 14.32 5.78
N ARG A 616 12.27 14.26 6.60
CA ARG A 616 11.12 15.15 6.49
C ARG A 616 10.41 15.27 7.83
N PRO A 617 10.17 16.51 8.33
CA PRO A 617 9.17 16.75 9.37
C PRO A 617 7.76 16.83 8.77
N GLU A 618 6.75 16.44 9.53
CA GLU A 618 5.33 16.63 9.21
C GLU A 618 4.69 17.31 10.41
N TYR A 619 3.83 18.30 10.18
CA TYR A 619 3.16 19.05 11.23
C TYR A 619 1.66 19.06 11.00
N ALA A 620 0.89 18.95 12.06
CA ALA A 620 -0.55 19.12 11.98
C ALA A 620 -1.11 19.76 13.24
N LEU A 621 -2.13 20.59 13.07
CA LEU A 621 -2.97 21.14 14.14
C LEU A 621 -4.43 20.93 13.78
N TYR A 622 -5.28 20.77 14.79
CA TYR A 622 -6.71 20.66 14.55
C TYR A 622 -7.55 21.14 15.72
N VAL A 623 -8.80 21.44 15.40
CA VAL A 623 -9.89 21.63 16.36
C VAL A 623 -11.13 20.91 15.84
N GLN A 624 -11.83 20.26 16.73
CA GLN A 624 -13.10 19.55 16.46
C GLN A 624 -14.07 19.90 17.56
N ASP A 625 -15.28 20.34 17.22
CA ASP A 625 -16.39 20.53 18.15
C ASP A 625 -17.55 19.58 17.79
N ASP A 626 -17.93 18.76 18.74
CA ASP A 626 -19.11 17.94 18.66
C ASP A 626 -20.22 18.63 19.44
N TYR A 627 -21.00 19.42 18.72
CA TYR A 627 -22.01 20.31 19.26
C TYR A 627 -23.39 19.67 19.21
N ARG A 628 -23.94 19.38 20.36
CA ARG A 628 -25.32 18.91 20.49
C ARG A 628 -26.30 20.09 20.44
N LEU A 629 -26.68 20.49 19.25
CA LEU A 629 -27.55 21.64 19.01
C LEU A 629 -28.92 21.45 19.70
N THR A 630 -29.55 20.28 19.52
CA THR A 630 -30.77 19.85 20.17
C THR A 630 -30.62 18.44 20.74
N SER A 631 -31.64 17.92 21.45
CA SER A 631 -31.68 16.53 21.89
C SER A 631 -31.62 15.52 20.73
N ARG A 632 -31.99 15.94 19.50
CA ARG A 632 -32.07 15.10 18.30
C ARG A 632 -31.00 15.39 17.24
N LEU A 633 -30.36 16.56 17.34
CA LEU A 633 -29.38 17.00 16.33
C LEU A 633 -28.00 17.23 16.96
N THR A 634 -27.03 16.48 16.50
CA THR A 634 -25.61 16.70 16.77
C THR A 634 -24.91 17.19 15.50
N MET A 635 -24.11 18.22 15.63
CA MET A 635 -23.24 18.74 14.57
C MET A 635 -21.79 18.43 14.92
N ASN A 636 -21.01 18.01 13.92
CA ASN A 636 -19.57 17.77 14.04
C ASN A 636 -18.86 18.80 13.18
N LEU A 637 -18.14 19.72 13.79
CA LEU A 637 -17.46 20.85 13.15
C LEU A 637 -15.96 20.72 13.37
N GLY A 638 -15.19 20.63 12.32
CA GLY A 638 -13.75 20.42 12.42
C GLY A 638 -12.95 21.31 11.46
N LEU A 639 -11.76 21.66 11.88
CA LEU A 639 -10.75 22.28 11.03
C LEU A 639 -9.42 21.62 11.35
N ARG A 640 -8.71 21.20 10.30
CA ARG A 640 -7.36 20.67 10.39
C ARG A 640 -6.44 21.46 9.49
N TRP A 641 -5.23 21.68 9.93
CA TRP A 641 -4.14 22.27 9.18
C TRP A 641 -2.99 21.29 9.13
N ASP A 642 -2.58 20.91 7.94
CA ASP A 642 -1.46 20.03 7.70
C ASP A 642 -0.34 20.76 6.96
N VAL A 643 0.90 20.42 7.27
CA VAL A 643 2.08 20.91 6.54
C VAL A 643 3.01 19.72 6.24
N TYR A 644 3.25 19.49 4.96
CA TYR A 644 4.09 18.41 4.46
C TYR A 644 5.29 18.97 3.67
N PRO A 645 6.38 19.42 4.31
CA PRO A 645 7.58 19.81 3.59
C PRO A 645 8.08 18.68 2.70
N PRO A 646 8.66 18.95 1.52
CA PRO A 646 9.26 17.89 0.70
C PRO A 646 10.42 17.20 1.42
N TRP A 647 10.74 16.00 1.00
CA TRP A 647 11.90 15.27 1.48
C TRP A 647 13.20 16.00 1.10
N ILE A 648 14.16 16.03 2.01
CA ILE A 648 15.52 16.52 1.78
C ILE A 648 16.50 15.38 2.00
N GLU A 649 17.46 15.24 1.10
CA GLU A 649 18.63 14.39 1.30
C GLU A 649 19.60 15.12 2.24
N VAL A 650 20.15 14.39 3.23
CA VAL A 650 20.88 15.02 4.36
C VAL A 650 22.20 15.70 3.95
N ASP A 651 22.84 15.19 2.91
CA ASP A 651 24.10 15.68 2.34
C ASP A 651 23.88 16.47 1.04
N ASP A 652 22.64 16.94 0.77
CA ASP A 652 22.23 17.67 -0.43
C ASP A 652 22.44 16.92 -1.75
N ARG A 653 22.56 15.58 -1.71
CA ARG A 653 22.71 14.71 -2.88
C ARG A 653 21.40 14.52 -3.61
N GLN A 654 20.76 15.61 -4.01
CA GLN A 654 19.56 15.62 -4.83
C GLN A 654 19.57 16.81 -5.78
N SER A 655 18.94 16.66 -6.94
CA SER A 655 18.83 17.68 -7.94
C SER A 655 17.47 17.68 -8.63
N ASN A 656 17.11 18.81 -9.21
CA ASN A 656 15.94 18.97 -10.04
C ASN A 656 16.31 19.74 -11.32
N PHE A 657 15.53 19.55 -12.38
CA PHE A 657 15.82 20.14 -13.69
C PHE A 657 15.21 21.54 -13.81
N ASP A 658 16.01 22.50 -14.28
CA ASP A 658 15.55 23.83 -14.65
C ASP A 658 15.19 23.85 -16.14
N GLU A 659 13.91 23.90 -16.42
CA GLU A 659 13.35 23.89 -17.78
C GLU A 659 13.69 25.17 -18.56
N THR A 660 14.12 26.26 -17.90
CA THR A 660 14.49 27.53 -18.55
C THR A 660 15.94 27.55 -18.99
N THR A 661 16.81 26.88 -18.25
CA THR A 661 18.27 26.85 -18.53
C THR A 661 18.73 25.52 -19.14
N GLY A 662 17.91 24.46 -19.08
CA GLY A 662 18.28 23.12 -19.53
C GLY A 662 19.30 22.42 -18.63
N ARG A 663 19.44 22.83 -17.38
CA ARG A 663 20.46 22.36 -16.44
C ARG A 663 19.84 21.71 -15.19
N PHE A 664 20.60 20.86 -14.54
CA PHE A 664 20.25 20.36 -13.22
C PHE A 664 20.73 21.35 -12.14
N VAL A 665 19.85 21.70 -11.21
CA VAL A 665 20.13 22.49 -10.03
C VAL A 665 20.26 21.55 -8.84
N VAL A 666 21.40 21.57 -8.17
CA VAL A 666 21.69 20.79 -6.98
C VAL A 666 21.09 21.49 -5.76
N ALA A 667 20.68 20.70 -4.76
CA ALA A 667 20.11 21.23 -3.52
C ALA A 667 21.14 22.10 -2.78
N SER A 668 20.70 23.28 -2.38
CA SER A 668 21.41 24.22 -1.50
C SER A 668 20.41 25.18 -0.88
N ASP A 669 20.78 25.89 0.18
CA ASP A 669 19.86 26.85 0.82
C ASP A 669 19.44 28.00 -0.11
N ASP A 670 20.27 28.33 -1.08
CA ASP A 670 20.08 29.41 -2.06
C ASP A 670 19.66 28.91 -3.45
N ALA A 671 19.30 27.63 -3.61
CA ALA A 671 18.92 27.08 -4.91
C ALA A 671 17.73 27.82 -5.52
N VAL A 672 17.88 28.16 -6.80
CA VAL A 672 16.87 28.85 -7.62
C VAL A 672 16.62 28.04 -8.88
N ILE A 673 15.34 27.77 -9.20
CA ILE A 673 14.90 27.10 -10.44
C ILE A 673 13.86 27.98 -11.12
N ALA A 674 14.07 28.27 -12.40
CA ALA A 674 13.18 29.13 -13.20
C ALA A 674 12.86 30.47 -12.50
N GLY A 675 13.86 31.07 -11.81
CA GLY A 675 13.70 32.32 -11.08
C GLY A 675 12.99 32.20 -9.72
N VAL A 676 12.60 31.01 -9.29
CA VAL A 676 11.93 30.75 -8.00
C VAL A 676 12.94 30.21 -6.98
N ALA A 677 13.04 30.88 -5.83
CA ALA A 677 13.85 30.38 -4.70
C ALA A 677 13.20 29.12 -4.11
N VAL A 678 13.81 27.97 -4.32
CA VAL A 678 13.33 26.66 -3.91
C VAL A 678 14.13 26.06 -2.75
N GLY A 679 15.36 26.55 -2.52
CA GLY A 679 16.25 26.06 -1.48
C GLY A 679 16.53 24.57 -1.59
N ARG A 680 16.88 23.93 -0.48
CA ARG A 680 17.19 22.48 -0.40
C ARG A 680 16.03 21.58 -0.87
N TYR A 681 14.79 22.06 -0.86
CA TYR A 681 13.64 21.27 -1.29
C TYR A 681 13.57 21.08 -2.81
N LEU A 682 14.17 21.96 -3.60
CA LEU A 682 14.17 21.99 -5.08
C LEU A 682 12.76 22.08 -5.69
N GLN A 683 11.79 22.48 -4.89
CA GLN A 683 10.39 22.73 -5.26
C GLN A 683 9.72 23.59 -4.19
N THR A 684 8.63 24.24 -4.54
CA THR A 684 7.76 24.90 -3.55
C THR A 684 6.85 23.87 -2.87
N TYR A 685 6.27 24.22 -1.74
CA TYR A 685 5.27 23.41 -1.06
C TYR A 685 4.24 24.30 -0.35
N SER A 686 3.06 23.73 -0.10
CA SER A 686 1.99 24.44 0.57
C SER A 686 2.23 24.52 2.09
N LYS A 687 1.90 25.65 2.68
CA LYS A 687 1.79 25.86 4.13
C LYS A 687 0.35 26.15 4.54
N ARG A 688 -0.61 25.98 3.62
CA ARG A 688 -2.01 26.40 3.78
C ARG A 688 -2.98 25.26 3.51
N ASP A 689 -2.59 24.02 3.81
CA ASP A 689 -3.42 22.85 3.58
C ASP A 689 -4.45 22.74 4.71
N LEU A 690 -5.52 23.54 4.57
CA LEU A 690 -6.63 23.59 5.49
C LEU A 690 -7.70 22.56 5.08
N GLY A 691 -8.10 21.72 6.02
CA GLY A 691 -9.12 20.70 5.86
C GLY A 691 -10.36 20.96 6.72
N PRO A 692 -11.29 21.83 6.29
CA PRO A 692 -12.56 22.02 6.98
C PRO A 692 -13.39 20.74 6.86
N ARG A 693 -14.13 20.43 7.94
CA ARG A 693 -15.02 19.29 8.05
C ARG A 693 -16.31 19.70 8.70
N PHE A 694 -17.39 19.28 8.11
CA PHE A 694 -18.74 19.52 8.58
C PHE A 694 -19.51 18.21 8.55
N GLY A 695 -20.25 17.94 9.62
CA GLY A 695 -21.12 16.79 9.67
C GLY A 695 -22.32 17.01 10.58
N PHE A 696 -23.33 16.20 10.41
CA PHE A 696 -24.51 16.17 11.27
C PHE A 696 -25.04 14.75 11.45
N ALA A 697 -25.64 14.51 12.61
CA ALA A 697 -26.43 13.31 12.91
C ALA A 697 -27.77 13.75 13.50
N TYR A 698 -28.86 13.37 12.82
CA TYR A 698 -30.24 13.78 13.19
C TYR A 698 -31.08 12.54 13.48
N ASP A 699 -31.58 12.46 14.71
CA ASP A 699 -32.55 11.46 15.16
C ASP A 699 -33.95 11.89 14.72
N LEU A 700 -34.43 11.25 13.64
CA LEU A 700 -35.65 11.67 12.94
C LEU A 700 -36.91 11.53 13.82
N ASP A 701 -37.00 10.43 14.56
CA ASP A 701 -38.18 10.10 15.38
C ASP A 701 -37.96 10.34 16.88
N GLY A 702 -36.76 10.71 17.31
CA GLY A 702 -36.38 10.92 18.71
C GLY A 702 -36.23 9.66 19.54
N SER A 703 -36.41 8.49 18.91
CA SER A 703 -36.25 7.18 19.55
C SER A 703 -34.85 6.58 19.44
N GLY A 704 -33.99 7.22 18.66
CA GLY A 704 -32.67 6.68 18.30
C GLY A 704 -32.72 5.52 17.30
N LYS A 705 -33.88 5.22 16.71
CA LYS A 705 -34.07 4.08 15.80
C LYS A 705 -34.02 4.47 14.34
N THR A 706 -34.14 5.76 13.99
CA THR A 706 -34.00 6.26 12.62
C THR A 706 -33.11 7.48 12.62
N LEU A 707 -31.96 7.36 11.98
CA LEU A 707 -30.97 8.42 11.88
C LEU A 707 -30.79 8.86 10.43
N VAL A 708 -30.70 10.16 10.22
CA VAL A 708 -30.19 10.76 8.98
C VAL A 708 -28.87 11.43 9.31
N ARG A 709 -27.81 11.04 8.63
CA ARG A 709 -26.47 11.57 8.83
C ARG A 709 -25.91 12.05 7.52
N GLY A 710 -25.08 13.06 7.59
CA GLY A 710 -24.37 13.55 6.42
C GLY A 710 -23.13 14.34 6.81
N GLY A 711 -22.24 14.49 5.86
CA GLY A 711 -21.03 15.26 6.08
C GLY A 711 -20.33 15.66 4.79
N PHE A 712 -19.46 16.63 4.93
CA PHE A 712 -18.54 17.13 3.91
C PHE A 712 -17.19 17.41 4.55
N GLY A 713 -16.09 17.12 3.84
CA GLY A 713 -14.77 17.49 4.31
C GLY A 713 -13.73 17.56 3.20
N ILE A 714 -12.64 18.28 3.49
CA ILE A 714 -11.43 18.35 2.67
C ILE A 714 -10.33 17.64 3.43
N PHE A 715 -9.67 16.71 2.75
CA PHE A 715 -8.65 15.82 3.31
C PHE A 715 -7.38 15.92 2.48
N TRP A 716 -6.24 16.04 3.14
CA TRP A 716 -4.93 16.20 2.51
C TRP A 716 -4.07 14.96 2.71
N ASN A 717 -3.21 14.68 1.72
CA ASN A 717 -2.21 13.63 1.81
C ASN A 717 -0.91 14.10 1.15
N PHE A 718 0.20 13.57 1.60
CA PHE A 718 1.51 13.94 1.12
C PHE A 718 1.97 13.11 -0.10
N THR A 719 3.06 13.54 -0.72
CA THR A 719 3.72 12.78 -1.79
C THR A 719 4.38 11.51 -1.25
N PRO A 720 4.08 10.33 -1.81
CA PRO A 720 4.72 9.07 -1.45
C PRO A 720 6.24 9.11 -1.55
N GLY A 721 6.88 8.39 -0.65
CA GLY A 721 8.33 8.38 -0.57
C GLY A 721 9.03 7.79 -1.78
N GLY A 722 8.48 6.73 -2.38
CA GLY A 722 9.05 6.14 -3.60
C GLY A 722 9.15 7.11 -4.77
N THR A 723 8.18 8.02 -4.88
CA THR A 723 8.20 9.08 -5.91
C THR A 723 9.22 10.17 -5.58
N SER A 724 9.31 10.60 -4.31
CA SER A 724 10.18 11.72 -3.92
C SER A 724 11.68 11.37 -3.95
N SER A 725 12.06 10.12 -3.71
CA SER A 725 13.46 9.65 -3.74
C SER A 725 14.10 9.77 -5.12
N SER A 726 13.31 9.97 -6.16
CA SER A 726 13.81 10.15 -7.53
C SER A 726 14.70 11.37 -7.71
N LYS A 727 14.63 12.38 -6.83
CA LYS A 727 15.53 13.56 -6.91
C LYS A 727 16.99 13.21 -6.63
N ALA A 728 17.26 12.24 -5.77
CA ALA A 728 18.61 11.74 -5.51
C ALA A 728 19.14 10.84 -6.65
N GLN A 729 18.28 10.49 -7.61
CA GLN A 729 18.61 9.66 -8.77
C GLN A 729 18.77 10.48 -10.07
N ASN A 730 19.09 11.74 -9.96
CA ASN A 730 19.36 12.62 -11.09
C ASN A 730 20.86 13.02 -11.12
N PRO A 731 21.37 13.48 -12.27
CA PRO A 731 22.71 14.08 -12.35
C PRO A 731 22.89 15.22 -11.31
N PRO A 732 24.06 15.37 -10.66
CA PRO A 732 25.31 14.63 -10.87
C PRO A 732 25.44 13.35 -10.02
N PHE A 733 24.44 12.99 -9.21
CA PHE A 733 24.51 11.90 -8.23
C PHE A 733 24.26 10.52 -8.84
N LEU A 734 23.60 10.47 -10.01
CA LEU A 734 23.44 9.29 -10.82
C LEU A 734 24.32 9.37 -12.06
N GLN A 735 25.21 8.40 -12.22
CA GLN A 735 26.03 8.24 -13.42
C GLN A 735 25.42 7.12 -14.26
N SER A 736 25.02 7.45 -15.48
CA SER A 736 24.45 6.47 -16.42
C SER A 736 25.38 6.27 -17.60
N THR A 737 25.63 5.02 -17.96
CA THR A 737 26.29 4.64 -19.19
C THR A 737 25.31 3.89 -20.07
N THR A 738 25.15 4.31 -21.31
CA THR A 738 24.39 3.55 -22.33
C THR A 738 25.17 3.55 -23.61
N ILE A 739 25.53 2.38 -24.10
CA ILE A 739 26.26 2.17 -25.33
C ILE A 739 25.32 1.41 -26.28
N ASN A 740 24.93 2.05 -27.34
CA ASN A 740 24.11 1.47 -28.39
C ASN A 740 25.02 0.99 -29.52
N ALA A 741 24.81 -0.23 -29.98
CA ALA A 741 25.48 -0.74 -31.16
C ALA A 741 24.86 -0.15 -32.42
N ASN A 742 25.70 0.13 -33.40
CA ASN A 742 25.25 0.42 -34.75
C ASN A 742 25.39 -0.84 -35.61
N PRO A 743 24.29 -1.48 -36.02
CA PRO A 743 24.33 -2.72 -36.78
C PRO A 743 24.93 -2.53 -38.18
N THR A 744 25.02 -1.28 -38.68
CA THR A 744 25.54 -0.93 -39.98
C THR A 744 27.02 -0.51 -40.01
N ALA A 745 27.68 -0.51 -38.83
CA ALA A 745 29.08 -0.16 -38.68
C ALA A 745 29.98 -1.42 -38.74
N TYR A 746 30.86 -1.50 -39.67
CA TYR A 746 31.96 -2.46 -39.67
C TYR A 746 32.92 -2.16 -38.50
N GLY A 747 33.32 -3.19 -37.73
CA GLY A 747 34.14 -2.99 -36.56
C GLY A 747 33.32 -2.62 -35.34
N VAL A 748 32.61 -3.55 -34.87
CA VAL A 748 31.64 -3.43 -33.81
C VAL A 748 32.28 -3.01 -32.48
N ASN A 749 31.97 -1.83 -32.01
CA ASN A 749 32.49 -1.26 -30.78
C ASN A 749 31.70 -1.72 -29.52
N ASN A 750 30.88 -2.79 -29.61
CA ASN A 750 29.98 -3.18 -28.55
C ASN A 750 30.01 -4.70 -28.33
N LEU A 751 31.22 -5.24 -28.07
CA LEU A 751 31.39 -6.67 -27.87
C LEU A 751 31.13 -7.09 -26.42
N LEU A 752 30.52 -8.23 -26.22
CA LEU A 752 30.20 -8.80 -24.89
C LEU A 752 31.47 -8.91 -24.02
N ARG A 753 32.57 -9.43 -24.60
CA ARG A 753 33.87 -9.61 -23.93
C ARG A 753 34.53 -8.33 -23.44
N ASP A 754 34.11 -7.15 -23.95
CA ASP A 754 34.60 -5.85 -23.49
C ASP A 754 33.92 -5.42 -22.17
N GLY A 755 32.85 -6.12 -21.77
CA GLY A 755 32.12 -5.85 -20.57
C GLY A 755 31.49 -4.47 -20.52
N LEU A 756 31.38 -3.89 -19.35
CA LEU A 756 30.89 -2.54 -19.09
C LEU A 756 32.04 -1.64 -18.65
N PRO A 757 32.32 -0.55 -19.38
CA PRO A 757 33.26 0.45 -18.90
C PRO A 757 32.72 1.17 -17.65
N PRO A 758 33.57 1.79 -16.83
CA PRO A 758 33.11 2.73 -15.80
C PRO A 758 32.25 3.83 -16.45
N PRO A 759 31.18 4.29 -15.79
CA PRO A 759 30.43 5.45 -16.27
C PRO A 759 31.34 6.67 -16.38
N PRO A 760 31.18 7.52 -17.41
CA PRO A 760 31.90 8.78 -17.46
C PRO A 760 31.46 9.67 -16.29
N GLY A 761 32.38 10.47 -15.77
CA GLY A 761 32.06 11.48 -14.78
C GLY A 761 30.93 12.38 -15.25
N VAL A 762 30.03 12.75 -14.38
CA VAL A 762 28.86 13.58 -14.73
C VAL A 762 29.21 15.06 -14.50
N ASP A 763 29.02 15.86 -15.53
CA ASP A 763 29.00 17.32 -15.40
C ASP A 763 27.54 17.77 -15.19
N PRO A 764 27.18 18.38 -14.07
CA PRO A 764 25.82 18.84 -13.80
C PRO A 764 25.36 19.92 -14.82
N ASN A 765 26.32 20.58 -15.50
CA ASN A 765 26.03 21.56 -16.56
C ASN A 765 25.81 20.91 -17.93
N ARG A 766 26.13 19.63 -18.06
CA ARG A 766 25.91 18.84 -19.28
C ARG A 766 25.20 17.54 -18.89
N PRO A 767 23.87 17.54 -18.89
CA PRO A 767 23.13 16.31 -18.65
C PRO A 767 23.65 15.21 -19.59
N SER A 768 23.95 14.03 -19.04
CA SER A 768 24.38 12.90 -19.85
C SER A 768 23.33 12.57 -20.92
N ALA A 769 23.73 12.09 -22.07
CA ALA A 769 22.82 11.58 -23.08
C ALA A 769 21.98 10.45 -22.47
N GLY A 770 20.66 10.66 -22.41
CA GLY A 770 19.76 9.70 -21.78
C GLY A 770 18.52 10.36 -21.21
N SER A 771 17.77 9.61 -20.45
CA SER A 771 16.58 10.07 -19.73
C SER A 771 16.94 10.49 -18.30
N THR A 772 16.25 11.47 -17.77
CA THR A 772 16.22 11.71 -16.33
C THR A 772 15.34 10.63 -15.67
N ARG A 773 15.65 10.32 -14.43
CA ARG A 773 14.82 9.42 -13.64
C ARG A 773 13.47 10.02 -13.34
N SER A 774 13.46 11.07 -12.57
CA SER A 774 12.27 11.85 -12.28
C SER A 774 12.68 13.23 -11.80
N ILE A 775 12.11 14.24 -12.42
CA ILE A 775 12.15 15.61 -11.93
C ILE A 775 10.80 15.96 -11.32
N PHE A 776 10.75 17.01 -10.53
CA PHE A 776 9.51 17.52 -9.96
C PHE A 776 9.12 18.85 -10.59
N ASP A 777 7.82 19.01 -10.84
CA ASP A 777 7.24 20.32 -11.08
C ASP A 777 7.57 21.24 -9.88
N ILE A 778 8.20 22.38 -10.13
CA ILE A 778 8.59 23.30 -9.05
C ILE A 778 7.39 23.83 -8.27
N ASN A 779 6.21 23.87 -8.90
CA ASN A 779 4.94 24.28 -8.31
C ASN A 779 4.10 23.09 -7.82
N PHE A 780 4.75 21.99 -7.46
CA PHE A 780 4.08 20.81 -6.98
C PHE A 780 3.23 21.13 -5.74
N ARG A 781 2.01 20.58 -5.67
CA ARG A 781 1.07 20.76 -4.57
C ARG A 781 0.63 19.41 -4.01
N ASP A 782 0.36 19.36 -2.72
CA ASP A 782 -0.14 18.17 -2.07
C ASP A 782 -1.51 17.77 -2.60
N ALA A 783 -1.75 16.45 -2.67
CA ALA A 783 -3.01 15.89 -3.11
C ALA A 783 -4.09 16.10 -2.04
N TYR A 784 -5.31 16.38 -2.48
CA TYR A 784 -6.46 16.46 -1.60
C TYR A 784 -7.70 15.79 -2.18
N ALA A 785 -8.58 15.34 -1.28
CA ALA A 785 -9.90 14.86 -1.63
C ALA A 785 -10.98 15.72 -0.97
N ARG A 786 -12.02 16.04 -1.75
CA ARG A 786 -13.30 16.52 -1.25
C ARG A 786 -14.19 15.31 -1.11
N GLN A 787 -14.69 15.05 0.09
CA GLN A 787 -15.57 13.92 0.34
C GLN A 787 -16.87 14.40 0.92
N TRP A 788 -17.96 13.76 0.53
CA TRP A 788 -19.29 14.01 1.08
C TRP A 788 -20.11 12.73 1.13
N ASN A 789 -21.02 12.68 2.09
CA ASN A 789 -21.96 11.58 2.21
C ASN A 789 -23.30 12.04 2.75
N LEU A 790 -24.32 11.28 2.43
CA LEU A 790 -25.63 11.33 3.05
C LEU A 790 -26.11 9.90 3.28
N ASN A 791 -26.45 9.56 4.52
CA ASN A 791 -26.90 8.22 4.83
C ASN A 791 -28.12 8.21 5.76
N VAL A 792 -28.92 7.17 5.63
CA VAL A 792 -30.07 6.86 6.47
C VAL A 792 -29.83 5.52 7.13
N GLN A 793 -29.90 5.49 8.44
CA GLN A 793 -29.84 4.28 9.24
C GLN A 793 -31.18 4.01 9.92
N ARG A 794 -31.63 2.76 9.87
CA ARG A 794 -32.84 2.31 10.53
C ARG A 794 -32.59 1.03 11.31
N GLN A 795 -32.88 1.05 12.60
CA GLN A 795 -33.04 -0.15 13.38
C GLN A 795 -34.40 -0.78 13.06
N LEU A 796 -34.39 -1.96 12.41
CA LEU A 796 -35.60 -2.67 11.99
C LEU A 796 -36.18 -3.51 13.13
N PHE A 797 -35.31 -4.24 13.82
CA PHE A 797 -35.63 -5.04 15.00
C PHE A 797 -34.52 -4.82 16.04
N THR A 798 -34.65 -5.39 17.23
CA THR A 798 -33.71 -5.18 18.35
C THR A 798 -32.24 -5.29 17.95
N ASN A 799 -31.89 -6.29 17.12
CA ASN A 799 -30.51 -6.56 16.73
C ASN A 799 -30.24 -6.32 15.23
N TYR A 800 -31.17 -5.77 14.46
CA TYR A 800 -31.04 -5.58 13.01
C TYR A 800 -30.98 -4.11 12.64
N MET A 801 -30.02 -3.78 11.80
CA MET A 801 -29.84 -2.45 11.24
C MET A 801 -29.77 -2.49 9.72
N LEU A 802 -30.44 -1.57 9.06
CA LEU A 802 -30.26 -1.24 7.65
C LEU A 802 -29.67 0.16 7.54
N GLU A 803 -28.62 0.28 6.74
CA GLU A 803 -28.02 1.56 6.35
C GLU A 803 -28.00 1.67 4.84
N VAL A 804 -28.41 2.81 4.32
CA VAL A 804 -28.33 3.18 2.90
C VAL A 804 -27.63 4.52 2.81
N ALA A 805 -26.52 4.57 2.07
CA ALA A 805 -25.70 5.77 1.95
C ALA A 805 -25.39 6.09 0.49
N TYR A 806 -25.41 7.38 0.16
CA TYR A 806 -24.73 7.92 -1.01
C TYR A 806 -23.41 8.53 -0.59
N VAL A 807 -22.33 8.22 -1.34
CA VAL A 807 -20.99 8.74 -1.11
C VAL A 807 -20.44 9.32 -2.39
N GLY A 808 -19.87 10.52 -2.30
CA GLY A 808 -19.09 11.13 -3.36
C GLY A 808 -17.70 11.52 -2.90
N SER A 809 -16.74 11.40 -3.81
CA SER A 809 -15.34 11.78 -3.54
C SER A 809 -14.68 12.33 -4.79
N GLN A 810 -13.95 13.44 -4.63
CA GLN A 810 -13.17 14.08 -5.69
C GLN A 810 -11.73 14.25 -5.26
N GLY A 811 -10.81 13.48 -5.86
CA GLY A 811 -9.37 13.69 -5.72
C GLY A 811 -8.87 14.78 -6.68
N ARG A 812 -8.04 15.68 -6.18
CA ARG A 812 -7.41 16.75 -6.95
C ARG A 812 -5.94 16.88 -6.56
N HIS A 813 -5.13 17.45 -7.43
CA HIS A 813 -3.67 17.49 -7.28
C HIS A 813 -3.05 16.09 -7.12
N MET A 814 -3.72 15.07 -7.63
CA MET A 814 -3.21 13.71 -7.56
C MET A 814 -1.92 13.58 -8.39
N ILE A 815 -0.99 12.79 -7.89
CA ILE A 815 0.28 12.55 -8.55
C ILE A 815 0.06 11.85 -9.90
N LEU A 816 0.74 12.35 -10.91
CA LEU A 816 0.93 11.69 -12.19
C LEU A 816 2.31 12.04 -12.75
N LYS A 817 2.75 11.34 -13.78
CA LYS A 817 3.99 11.60 -14.47
C LYS A 817 3.70 12.11 -15.88
N GLY A 818 4.41 13.14 -16.31
CA GLY A 818 4.37 13.66 -17.67
C GLY A 818 5.79 13.80 -18.24
N ASP A 819 5.90 13.89 -19.56
CA ASP A 819 7.17 14.25 -20.21
C ASP A 819 7.06 15.66 -20.77
N PRO A 820 7.56 16.70 -20.07
CA PRO A 820 7.52 18.07 -20.60
C PRO A 820 8.35 18.22 -21.87
N ASN A 821 9.24 17.27 -22.18
CA ASN A 821 9.99 17.22 -23.45
C ASN A 821 9.33 16.33 -24.51
N GLN A 822 8.07 15.89 -24.30
CA GLN A 822 7.35 15.11 -25.31
C GLN A 822 7.18 15.92 -26.59
N ALA A 823 7.52 15.32 -27.72
CA ALA A 823 7.25 15.93 -29.02
C ALA A 823 5.75 16.19 -29.21
N ARG A 824 5.39 17.30 -29.85
CA ARG A 824 3.98 17.56 -30.17
C ARG A 824 3.46 16.52 -31.16
N PRO A 825 2.22 16.02 -30.96
CA PRO A 825 1.62 15.06 -31.85
C PRO A 825 1.52 15.63 -33.28
N VAL A 826 2.12 14.94 -34.24
CA VAL A 826 2.04 15.31 -35.68
C VAL A 826 1.67 14.07 -36.46
N VAL A 827 0.59 14.17 -37.26
CA VAL A 827 0.12 13.07 -38.10
C VAL A 827 1.18 12.70 -39.14
N GLY A 828 1.47 11.38 -39.25
CA GLY A 828 2.45 10.86 -40.22
C GLY A 828 3.91 10.94 -39.74
N VAL A 829 4.21 11.56 -38.62
CA VAL A 829 5.55 11.57 -38.00
C VAL A 829 5.64 10.49 -36.93
N THR A 830 6.52 9.52 -37.14
CA THR A 830 6.76 8.43 -36.20
C THR A 830 8.00 8.63 -35.31
N ASP A 831 8.89 9.53 -35.69
CA ASP A 831 10.10 9.85 -34.90
C ASP A 831 9.73 10.74 -33.72
N SER A 832 9.79 10.16 -32.52
CA SER A 832 9.53 10.88 -31.27
C SER A 832 10.61 11.91 -30.89
N ASN A 833 11.70 12.02 -31.65
CA ASN A 833 12.76 13.00 -31.39
C ASN A 833 12.55 14.31 -32.14
N VAL A 834 11.66 14.34 -33.13
CA VAL A 834 11.34 15.53 -33.90
C VAL A 834 10.44 16.45 -33.04
N ASN A 835 10.76 17.74 -33.07
CA ASN A 835 9.98 18.83 -32.45
C ASN A 835 9.83 18.70 -30.90
N ARG A 836 10.82 18.17 -30.21
CA ARG A 836 10.86 18.21 -28.76
C ARG A 836 11.08 19.62 -28.25
N PRO A 837 10.35 20.06 -27.18
CA PRO A 837 10.48 21.42 -26.64
C PRO A 837 11.92 21.82 -26.24
N TYR A 838 12.68 20.91 -25.66
CA TYR A 838 14.03 21.17 -25.15
C TYR A 838 15.14 20.65 -26.08
N ALA A 839 14.84 20.32 -27.32
CA ALA A 839 15.82 19.76 -28.25
C ALA A 839 17.05 20.70 -28.50
N GLN A 840 16.85 22.01 -28.48
CA GLN A 840 17.93 22.97 -28.59
C GLN A 840 18.61 23.30 -27.26
N LEU A 841 17.83 23.38 -26.17
CA LEU A 841 18.33 23.77 -24.85
C LEU A 841 19.11 22.64 -24.20
N ALA A 842 18.63 21.40 -24.32
CA ALA A 842 19.23 20.20 -23.74
C ALA A 842 19.17 19.04 -24.74
N PRO A 843 19.96 19.07 -25.85
CA PRO A 843 19.85 18.11 -26.95
C PRO A 843 20.14 16.65 -26.54
N ALA A 844 20.89 16.46 -25.44
CA ALA A 844 21.17 15.13 -24.91
C ALA A 844 19.97 14.50 -24.17
N LEU A 845 19.03 15.29 -23.66
CA LEU A 845 17.86 14.81 -22.97
C LEU A 845 16.75 14.44 -23.97
N ARG A 846 16.34 13.18 -23.94
CA ARG A 846 15.25 12.69 -24.79
C ARG A 846 13.93 12.69 -24.05
N THR A 847 13.83 11.94 -22.98
CA THR A 847 12.61 11.83 -22.16
C THR A 847 12.86 12.39 -20.78
N ILE A 848 11.92 13.19 -20.27
CA ILE A 848 11.97 13.79 -18.96
C ILE A 848 10.75 13.29 -18.17
N GLY A 849 10.99 12.45 -17.18
CA GLY A 849 9.91 11.97 -16.32
C GLY A 849 9.59 13.02 -15.25
N GLN A 850 8.66 13.95 -15.51
CA GLN A 850 8.27 14.96 -14.51
C GLN A 850 7.11 14.49 -13.65
N VAL A 851 7.30 14.51 -12.36
CA VAL A 851 6.25 14.30 -11.36
C VAL A 851 5.44 15.57 -11.21
N GLN A 852 4.14 15.48 -11.44
CA GLN A 852 3.22 16.61 -11.48
C GLN A 852 2.03 16.34 -10.54
N SER A 853 1.45 17.40 -10.00
CA SER A 853 0.24 17.38 -9.18
C SER A 853 -1.01 17.77 -9.99
N LYS A 854 -1.22 17.15 -11.16
CA LYS A 854 -2.29 17.47 -12.12
C LYS A 854 -3.35 16.38 -12.24
N GLY A 855 -3.19 15.25 -11.53
CA GLY A 855 -4.13 14.14 -11.58
C GLY A 855 -5.48 14.49 -10.95
N THR A 856 -6.52 13.86 -11.46
CA THR A 856 -7.90 13.96 -10.94
C THR A 856 -8.50 12.59 -10.75
N LEU A 857 -9.42 12.50 -9.80
CA LEU A 857 -10.23 11.33 -9.53
C LEU A 857 -11.64 11.79 -9.16
N ASP A 858 -12.66 11.11 -9.67
CA ASP A 858 -14.06 11.33 -9.33
C ASP A 858 -14.72 9.97 -9.01
N TYR A 859 -15.41 9.89 -7.86
CA TYR A 859 -16.11 8.69 -7.40
C TYR A 859 -17.50 9.01 -6.89
N HIS A 860 -18.46 8.15 -7.24
CA HIS A 860 -19.82 8.17 -6.75
C HIS A 860 -20.29 6.76 -6.47
N ALA A 861 -20.96 6.55 -5.34
CA ALA A 861 -21.49 5.23 -4.97
C ALA A 861 -22.76 5.28 -4.14
N LEU A 862 -23.59 4.24 -4.33
CA LEU A 862 -24.62 3.80 -3.41
C LEU A 862 -24.07 2.65 -2.58
N LEU A 863 -24.14 2.79 -1.26
CA LEU A 863 -23.73 1.78 -0.29
C LEU A 863 -24.96 1.29 0.47
N VAL A 864 -25.09 -0.02 0.61
CA VAL A 864 -26.15 -0.63 1.43
C VAL A 864 -25.49 -1.58 2.41
N LYS A 865 -25.79 -1.42 3.70
CA LYS A 865 -25.33 -2.31 4.78
C LYS A 865 -26.55 -2.85 5.54
N PHE A 866 -26.63 -4.16 5.63
CA PHE A 866 -27.59 -4.86 6.46
C PHE A 866 -26.86 -5.72 7.47
N GLN A 867 -26.99 -5.37 8.74
CA GLN A 867 -26.25 -5.99 9.83
C GLN A 867 -27.20 -6.55 10.87
N ARG A 868 -26.90 -7.76 11.34
CA ARG A 868 -27.40 -8.30 12.60
C ARG A 868 -26.24 -8.45 13.57
N ARG A 869 -26.33 -7.80 14.74
CA ARG A 869 -25.40 -8.05 15.86
C ARG A 869 -25.52 -9.49 16.32
N PHE A 870 -24.44 -9.96 16.96
CA PHE A 870 -24.45 -11.27 17.57
C PHE A 870 -25.49 -11.34 18.68
N ALA A 871 -26.51 -12.13 18.48
CA ALA A 871 -27.57 -12.41 19.41
C ALA A 871 -28.20 -13.77 19.09
N ASN A 872 -28.59 -14.53 20.10
CA ASN A 872 -29.14 -15.88 19.89
C ASN A 872 -28.25 -16.70 18.95
N ASN A 873 -26.95 -16.71 19.23
CA ASN A 873 -25.92 -17.51 18.52
C ASN A 873 -25.70 -17.16 17.05
N PHE A 874 -26.20 -16.05 16.55
CA PHE A 874 -26.10 -15.69 15.14
C PHE A 874 -25.75 -14.22 14.94
N SER A 875 -24.77 -13.96 14.09
CA SER A 875 -24.48 -12.64 13.55
C SER A 875 -24.30 -12.67 12.04
N MET A 876 -24.59 -11.55 11.40
CA MET A 876 -24.37 -11.42 9.95
C MET A 876 -24.10 -9.95 9.57
N LEU A 877 -23.26 -9.77 8.55
CA LEU A 877 -23.01 -8.48 7.91
C LEU A 877 -23.09 -8.67 6.39
N ASN A 878 -24.05 -7.99 5.77
CA ASN A 878 -24.19 -7.92 4.32
C ASN A 878 -23.89 -6.50 3.85
N SER A 879 -23.05 -6.38 2.86
CA SER A 879 -22.62 -5.10 2.29
C SER A 879 -22.78 -5.14 0.78
N TYR A 880 -23.39 -4.13 0.20
CA TYR A 880 -23.47 -3.94 -1.22
C TYR A 880 -22.98 -2.56 -1.61
N THR A 881 -22.12 -2.52 -2.62
CA THR A 881 -21.59 -1.30 -3.22
C THR A 881 -21.93 -1.28 -4.70
N PHE A 882 -22.59 -0.20 -5.11
CA PHE A 882 -22.75 0.16 -6.52
C PHE A 882 -22.04 1.49 -6.73
N GLY A 883 -20.86 1.46 -7.35
CA GLY A 883 -19.99 2.62 -7.45
C GLY A 883 -19.22 2.71 -8.75
N LYS A 884 -18.69 3.90 -9.03
CA LYS A 884 -17.85 4.18 -10.20
C LYS A 884 -16.73 5.13 -9.84
N ALA A 885 -15.48 4.70 -10.10
CA ALA A 885 -14.28 5.51 -9.99
C ALA A 885 -13.72 5.81 -11.37
N ILE A 886 -13.47 7.09 -11.64
CA ILE A 886 -12.87 7.55 -12.90
C ILE A 886 -11.69 8.44 -12.56
N ASP A 887 -10.52 8.16 -13.15
CA ASP A 887 -9.30 8.91 -12.88
C ASP A 887 -8.45 9.14 -14.12
N LEU A 888 -7.34 9.85 -13.96
CA LEU A 888 -6.28 10.00 -14.98
C LEU A 888 -5.13 9.03 -14.76
N ASN A 889 -4.95 8.55 -13.53
CA ASN A 889 -3.91 7.62 -13.11
C ASN A 889 -4.33 6.93 -11.81
N SER A 890 -4.38 5.62 -11.83
CA SER A 890 -4.83 4.79 -10.70
C SER A 890 -3.75 4.49 -9.67
N ASP A 891 -2.49 4.71 -10.00
CA ASP A 891 -1.36 4.53 -9.08
C ASP A 891 -0.77 5.87 -8.64
N ASN A 892 -0.29 5.96 -7.42
CA ASN A 892 0.32 7.17 -6.84
C ASN A 892 1.83 7.05 -6.62
N ASP A 893 2.51 6.06 -7.19
CA ASP A 893 3.98 5.96 -7.17
C ASP A 893 4.67 6.67 -8.33
N GLY A 894 3.91 7.31 -9.23
CA GLY A 894 4.43 8.04 -10.37
C GLY A 894 4.99 7.13 -11.48
N THR A 895 4.63 5.85 -11.52
CA THR A 895 5.08 4.93 -12.57
C THR A 895 4.31 5.13 -13.88
N VAL A 896 3.04 5.53 -13.79
CA VAL A 896 2.21 5.76 -14.98
C VAL A 896 2.46 7.14 -15.56
N THR A 897 2.95 7.17 -16.79
CA THR A 897 3.20 8.40 -17.56
C THR A 897 2.01 8.73 -18.46
N LEU A 898 1.65 10.02 -18.53
CA LEU A 898 0.65 10.49 -19.46
C LEU A 898 1.02 10.10 -20.91
N THR A 899 0.08 9.52 -21.61
CA THR A 899 0.26 9.18 -23.02
C THR A 899 0.40 10.44 -23.89
N ASN A 900 -0.32 11.48 -23.54
CA ASN A 900 -0.24 12.79 -24.20
C ASN A 900 -0.25 13.91 -23.15
N VAL A 901 0.88 14.59 -22.96
CA VAL A 901 0.99 15.69 -22.00
C VAL A 901 0.22 16.95 -22.42
N TYR A 902 -0.06 17.08 -23.71
CA TYR A 902 -0.84 18.20 -24.27
C TYR A 902 -2.35 18.01 -24.12
N ASP A 903 -2.79 16.75 -23.89
CA ASP A 903 -4.17 16.41 -23.60
C ASP A 903 -4.23 15.33 -22.51
N PRO A 904 -4.15 15.71 -21.24
CA PRO A 904 -4.23 14.75 -20.12
C PRO A 904 -5.54 13.96 -20.07
N GLN A 905 -6.63 14.51 -20.64
CA GLN A 905 -7.94 13.84 -20.67
C GLN A 905 -7.92 12.57 -21.53
N TYR A 906 -6.96 12.42 -22.43
CA TYR A 906 -6.73 11.19 -23.17
C TYR A 906 -6.51 9.97 -22.25
N ASN A 907 -5.97 10.18 -21.04
CA ASN A 907 -5.80 9.13 -20.04
C ASN A 907 -7.02 8.90 -19.16
N ARG A 908 -8.07 9.75 -19.26
CA ARG A 908 -9.24 9.65 -18.37
C ARG A 908 -10.06 8.41 -18.67
N GLY A 909 -10.22 7.55 -17.67
CA GLY A 909 -10.96 6.30 -17.79
C GLY A 909 -11.38 5.73 -16.45
N PRO A 910 -12.07 4.58 -16.42
CA PRO A 910 -12.31 3.85 -15.19
C PRO A 910 -10.99 3.50 -14.50
N ALA A 911 -10.92 3.73 -13.18
CA ALA A 911 -9.73 3.39 -12.41
C ALA A 911 -9.46 1.88 -12.46
N ASP A 912 -8.19 1.45 -12.44
CA ASP A 912 -7.79 0.04 -12.54
C ASP A 912 -8.37 -0.85 -11.43
N TYR A 913 -8.74 -0.24 -10.29
CA TYR A 913 -9.41 -0.89 -9.15
C TYR A 913 -10.93 -0.67 -9.15
N ASP A 914 -11.52 -0.05 -10.18
CA ASP A 914 -12.96 0.18 -10.29
C ASP A 914 -13.72 -1.16 -10.42
N ILE A 915 -14.65 -1.38 -9.50
CA ILE A 915 -15.57 -2.51 -9.54
C ILE A 915 -16.96 -1.97 -9.30
N THR A 916 -17.78 -1.93 -10.35
CA THR A 916 -19.09 -1.28 -10.32
C THR A 916 -20.05 -1.92 -9.31
N HIS A 917 -20.04 -3.25 -9.20
CA HIS A 917 -20.92 -4.00 -8.30
C HIS A 917 -20.09 -4.90 -7.41
N THR A 918 -20.27 -4.77 -6.09
CA THR A 918 -19.66 -5.66 -5.11
C THR A 918 -20.68 -5.98 -4.03
N PHE A 919 -20.90 -7.26 -3.79
CA PHE A 919 -21.70 -7.76 -2.67
C PHE A 919 -20.83 -8.65 -1.81
N THR A 920 -20.83 -8.40 -0.49
CA THR A 920 -20.15 -9.24 0.49
C THR A 920 -21.12 -9.63 1.58
N SER A 921 -21.10 -10.91 1.97
CA SER A 921 -21.84 -11.42 3.13
C SER A 921 -20.90 -12.16 4.05
N SER A 922 -20.90 -11.81 5.34
CA SER A 922 -20.22 -12.57 6.39
C SER A 922 -21.22 -13.07 7.42
N VAL A 923 -21.06 -14.31 7.85
CA VAL A 923 -21.99 -15.00 8.75
C VAL A 923 -21.20 -15.76 9.81
N ILE A 924 -21.67 -15.68 11.06
CA ILE A 924 -21.19 -16.49 12.19
C ILE A 924 -22.39 -17.10 12.87
N TYR A 925 -22.41 -18.43 13.01
CA TYR A 925 -23.46 -19.17 13.67
C TYR A 925 -22.87 -20.16 14.65
N GLU A 926 -23.13 -19.95 15.93
CA GLU A 926 -22.79 -20.91 16.98
C GLU A 926 -23.95 -21.92 17.13
N ILE A 927 -23.65 -23.17 16.83
CA ILE A 927 -24.66 -24.23 16.87
C ILE A 927 -24.99 -24.53 18.32
N PRO A 928 -26.23 -24.32 18.78
CA PRO A 928 -26.60 -24.44 20.21
C PRO A 928 -26.62 -25.87 20.72
N TRP A 929 -26.37 -26.87 19.86
CA TRP A 929 -26.42 -28.28 20.18
C TRP A 929 -25.27 -28.71 21.08
N ALA A 930 -25.58 -29.43 22.15
CA ALA A 930 -24.63 -30.08 23.07
C ALA A 930 -23.55 -29.14 23.67
N ARG A 931 -23.84 -27.84 23.89
CA ARG A 931 -22.88 -26.85 24.37
C ARG A 931 -22.12 -27.21 25.65
N GLU A 932 -22.77 -27.92 26.54
CA GLU A 932 -22.20 -28.34 27.82
C GLU A 932 -21.41 -29.66 27.75
N LYS A 933 -21.35 -30.28 26.58
CA LYS A 933 -20.67 -31.56 26.38
C LYS A 933 -19.32 -31.35 25.67
N VAL A 934 -18.38 -32.26 25.89
CA VAL A 934 -17.03 -32.23 25.30
C VAL A 934 -17.08 -32.19 23.76
N TYR A 935 -18.13 -32.71 23.12
CA TYR A 935 -18.36 -32.70 21.68
C TYR A 935 -19.30 -31.56 21.23
N GLY A 936 -19.63 -30.62 22.10
CA GLY A 936 -20.44 -29.43 21.80
C GLY A 936 -19.59 -28.22 21.41
N GLY A 937 -20.25 -27.06 21.28
CA GLY A 937 -19.55 -25.78 20.99
C GLY A 937 -19.16 -25.61 19.54
N TRP A 938 -19.88 -26.22 18.59
CA TRP A 938 -19.66 -26.08 17.17
C TRP A 938 -20.04 -24.68 16.69
N GLN A 939 -19.18 -24.11 15.82
CA GLN A 939 -19.43 -22.84 15.16
C GLN A 939 -19.26 -23.00 13.64
N MET A 940 -20.14 -22.38 12.88
CA MET A 940 -20.05 -22.26 11.44
C MET A 940 -19.87 -20.78 11.08
N SER A 941 -18.86 -20.48 10.27
CA SER A 941 -18.61 -19.12 9.79
C SER A 941 -18.23 -19.12 8.31
N GLY A 942 -18.53 -18.02 7.63
CA GLY A 942 -18.22 -17.89 6.22
C GLY A 942 -18.22 -16.46 5.72
N ILE A 943 -17.48 -16.24 4.64
CA ILE A 943 -17.46 -14.98 3.89
C ILE A 943 -17.75 -15.31 2.43
N MET A 944 -18.78 -14.67 1.87
CA MET A 944 -19.12 -14.73 0.45
C MET A 944 -18.85 -13.38 -0.18
N LEU A 945 -18.13 -13.37 -1.31
CA LEU A 945 -17.84 -12.17 -2.10
C LEU A 945 -18.29 -12.40 -3.54
N VAL A 946 -19.20 -11.56 -4.03
CA VAL A 946 -19.66 -11.53 -5.42
C VAL A 946 -19.37 -10.13 -5.97
N ARG A 947 -18.68 -10.06 -7.10
CA ARG A 947 -18.25 -8.77 -7.66
C ARG A 947 -18.19 -8.79 -9.19
N GLY A 948 -18.30 -7.62 -9.79
CA GLY A 948 -18.04 -7.39 -11.21
C GLY A 948 -16.57 -7.57 -11.59
N GLY A 949 -16.30 -7.55 -12.89
CA GLY A 949 -14.95 -7.57 -13.44
C GLY A 949 -14.24 -6.23 -13.25
N LEU A 950 -12.91 -6.26 -13.38
CA LEU A 950 -12.06 -5.08 -13.42
C LEU A 950 -12.01 -4.50 -14.84
N PRO A 951 -11.73 -3.20 -15.00
CA PRO A 951 -11.47 -2.60 -16.29
C PRO A 951 -10.25 -3.24 -16.98
N LEU A 952 -10.31 -3.35 -18.29
CA LEU A 952 -9.21 -3.81 -19.13
C LEU A 952 -8.82 -2.71 -20.11
N THR A 953 -7.54 -2.35 -20.12
CA THR A 953 -6.99 -1.41 -21.12
C THR A 953 -6.48 -2.18 -22.33
N VAL A 954 -7.03 -1.87 -23.49
CA VAL A 954 -6.54 -2.37 -24.79
C VAL A 954 -5.56 -1.37 -25.36
N THR A 955 -4.39 -1.82 -25.79
CA THR A 955 -3.35 -1.00 -26.39
C THR A 955 -3.09 -1.43 -27.82
N ALA A 956 -2.71 -0.47 -28.68
CA ALA A 956 -2.28 -0.71 -30.05
C ALA A 956 -0.77 -0.59 -30.16
N THR A 957 -0.14 -1.50 -30.91
CA THR A 957 1.32 -1.53 -31.09
C THR A 957 1.84 -0.51 -32.11
N GLN A 958 0.99 -0.02 -33.02
CA GLN A 958 1.38 0.98 -33.99
C GLN A 958 1.00 2.37 -33.52
N GLY A 959 2.00 3.22 -33.32
CA GLY A 959 1.84 4.64 -33.06
C GLY A 959 1.77 5.44 -34.34
N VAL A 960 0.67 6.16 -34.56
CA VAL A 960 0.57 7.17 -35.63
C VAL A 960 1.05 8.53 -35.16
N GLN A 961 1.54 8.63 -33.93
CA GLN A 961 1.88 9.90 -33.30
C GLN A 961 3.35 9.97 -32.91
N SER A 962 3.96 11.13 -33.15
CA SER A 962 5.35 11.44 -32.75
C SER A 962 5.60 11.50 -31.24
N THR A 963 4.63 11.15 -30.39
CA THR A 963 4.74 11.25 -28.94
C THR A 963 5.68 10.21 -28.31
N GLY A 964 5.98 9.12 -29.04
CA GLY A 964 6.80 8.02 -28.50
C GLY A 964 6.10 7.15 -27.44
N THR A 965 4.81 7.37 -27.18
CA THR A 965 4.00 6.64 -26.22
C THR A 965 3.00 5.72 -26.89
N GLY A 966 2.56 4.65 -26.19
CA GLY A 966 1.61 3.69 -26.73
C GLY A 966 0.25 4.33 -27.07
N ASN A 967 -0.42 3.78 -28.07
CA ASN A 967 -1.74 4.22 -28.50
C ASN A 967 -2.84 3.29 -28.00
N ARG A 968 -4.06 3.84 -27.93
CA ARG A 968 -5.28 3.09 -27.68
C ARG A 968 -6.09 2.99 -28.97
N PRO A 969 -6.60 1.81 -29.32
CA PRO A 969 -7.49 1.69 -30.46
C PRO A 969 -8.83 2.39 -30.19
N ASN A 970 -9.51 2.85 -31.26
CA ASN A 970 -10.85 3.38 -31.14
C ASN A 970 -11.83 2.25 -30.84
N ARG A 971 -12.65 2.45 -29.82
CA ARG A 971 -13.70 1.51 -29.49
C ARG A 971 -14.86 1.67 -30.47
N VAL A 972 -15.15 0.63 -31.26
CA VAL A 972 -16.23 0.61 -32.27
C VAL A 972 -17.46 -0.16 -31.82
N CYS A 973 -17.34 -0.99 -30.74
CA CYS A 973 -18.44 -1.76 -30.16
C CYS A 973 -18.25 -1.89 -28.65
N ASP A 974 -19.18 -2.54 -27.94
CA ASP A 974 -19.05 -2.76 -26.50
C ASP A 974 -18.09 -3.90 -26.11
N GLY A 975 -17.57 -4.61 -27.11
CA GLY A 975 -16.64 -5.72 -26.96
C GLY A 975 -17.23 -6.98 -26.34
N ARG A 976 -18.54 -7.03 -26.04
CA ARG A 976 -19.18 -8.20 -25.46
C ARG A 976 -19.47 -9.24 -26.54
N ILE A 977 -19.25 -10.51 -26.18
CA ILE A 977 -19.66 -11.66 -26.99
C ILE A 977 -20.65 -12.52 -26.20
N SER A 978 -21.57 -13.14 -26.91
CA SER A 978 -22.66 -13.93 -26.31
C SER A 978 -22.17 -15.19 -25.58
N ASN A 979 -21.09 -15.80 -26.08
CA ASN A 979 -20.51 -17.05 -25.54
C ASN A 979 -19.01 -16.88 -25.37
N PRO A 980 -18.53 -16.23 -24.27
CA PRO A 980 -17.10 -16.07 -24.02
C PRO A 980 -16.43 -17.42 -23.75
N THR A 981 -15.28 -17.62 -24.36
CA THR A 981 -14.39 -18.75 -24.10
C THR A 981 -13.06 -18.25 -23.54
N ILE A 982 -12.20 -19.14 -23.08
CA ILE A 982 -10.87 -18.76 -22.61
C ILE A 982 -10.01 -18.20 -23.75
N GLU A 983 -10.23 -18.69 -24.96
CA GLU A 983 -9.52 -18.23 -26.17
C GLU A 983 -10.10 -16.93 -26.72
N ARG A 984 -11.38 -16.69 -26.53
CA ARG A 984 -12.09 -15.51 -26.99
C ARG A 984 -13.02 -14.99 -25.90
N TRP A 985 -12.48 -14.09 -25.08
CA TRP A 985 -13.20 -13.53 -23.94
C TRP A 985 -14.03 -12.30 -24.31
N PHE A 986 -13.61 -11.54 -25.31
CA PHE A 986 -14.28 -10.34 -25.84
C PHE A 986 -14.03 -10.20 -27.35
N ASP A 987 -14.78 -9.33 -27.97
CA ASP A 987 -14.60 -8.98 -29.39
C ASP A 987 -13.48 -7.94 -29.56
N THR A 988 -12.49 -8.23 -30.42
CA THR A 988 -11.27 -7.42 -30.61
C THR A 988 -11.35 -6.57 -31.89
#